data_da13b3b8ef75d1c14f07030db7cd44fb
#
_entry.id   da13b3b8ef75d1c14f07030db7cd44fb
#
_cell.length_a   1.000
_cell.length_b   1.000
_cell.length_c   1.000
_cell.angle_alpha   90.00
_cell.angle_beta   90.00
_cell.angle_gamma   90.00
#
_symmetry.space_group_name_H-M   'P 1'
#
loop_
_entity.id
_entity.type
_entity.pdbx_description
1 polymer ?
#
loop_
_entity_poly.entity_id
_entity_poly.type
_entity_poly.pdbx_seq_one_letter_code
_entity_poly.pdbx_strand_id
1 'polypeptide(L)'
;MTTYPTPATDRPGRAHPGGSTAARVRRRQPLVRLFAGEREDARWLRPAFWALLVLTAVVYLWDLSISGYANSFYAAAVQAGTKSWEAFFFGSLDSSNFITVDKPPASLWVMVLSARVFGFSSTSLLLPQALMAVGSVALVWGTVRRTLARLGATTANVGALLAGFVVAATPAAALMFRFDNPDALLVLLMTAGAYCTVRALPRGSWRWIALAGVALGFAFLTKMLQGLLVLPAFGLVYLFAARTSWGRRAIGLGIAAVSLVVSAGWWVVAVALWPAESRPYIGGSTDNTVLDLVFGYNGLGRIFGGSGNGGGGGGMGGGGTAGSSFGGATGLDRLFSSEMGLEISWLLPAALVALVLGLVVVGRRHLADPARAGLVLWGGWLIVTGLVFSFMSGTIHPYYTVALAPAIAGLVGTGGALLWHARERVTGRLGLAAMVGGTAFWSWCLLNEDPTWLPWLRWVVLAGGLLSAAAIVVGSVPTLRKAVTVGVLAGTLFGLTGTTAYALATTTVAHSGSIPSVGPAGSGSGGTGGAAGFPGGGGGGQPGGAGGPGGSTDGTQTDGSQDGGGPGGQGTQQDGTDGSRQGPDSGGQAPTGSAPAGTGDGVPTMPGSSGSGSGSATSEDGAPTGGGGMGGGGVTTSSALTKLLAASDAKWSAAVNGSQSAAQLELDTDTAVMAIGGWSSDPAPTLAEFQAWVAAGDVGYYVSSGSGGGMGGGSSTASAIQEWVAAHYEATTVGGQTVYDLSASK
;
A
#
# COMPACT_ATOMS: atom_id res chain seq x y z
N MET A 1 -77.66 22.60 -56.80
CA MET A 1 -77.91 24.04 -56.51
C MET A 1 -77.66 24.22 -55.04
N THR A 2 -76.48 24.65 -54.65
CA THR A 2 -76.17 25.05 -53.24
C THR A 2 -75.06 26.08 -53.32
N THR A 3 -75.40 27.27 -52.95
CA THR A 3 -74.59 28.49 -52.95
C THR A 3 -73.61 28.53 -51.86
N TYR A 4 -72.35 28.87 -52.18
CA TYR A 4 -71.30 29.22 -51.23
C TYR A 4 -71.40 30.70 -50.83
N PRO A 5 -71.17 31.08 -49.55
CA PRO A 5 -70.97 32.47 -49.18
C PRO A 5 -69.47 32.80 -49.11
N THR A 6 -69.13 33.99 -49.56
CA THR A 6 -67.85 34.67 -49.63
C THR A 6 -67.34 35.04 -48.26
N PRO A 7 -65.99 34.97 -47.98
CA PRO A 7 -65.42 35.34 -46.66
C PRO A 7 -65.25 36.86 -46.52
N ALA A 8 -65.65 37.39 -45.38
CA ALA A 8 -65.44 38.76 -44.94
C ALA A 8 -63.99 39.02 -44.58
N THR A 9 -63.48 40.15 -45.03
CA THR A 9 -62.18 40.73 -44.71
C THR A 9 -62.18 41.23 -43.25
N ASP A 10 -61.37 40.63 -42.43
CA ASP A 10 -61.13 41.10 -41.04
C ASP A 10 -59.80 41.86 -40.96
N ARG A 11 -59.84 42.99 -40.27
CA ARG A 11 -58.76 43.94 -40.07
C ARG A 11 -57.74 43.39 -39.08
N PRO A 12 -56.44 43.76 -39.16
CA PRO A 12 -55.40 43.27 -38.17
C PRO A 12 -55.60 43.92 -36.84
N GLY A 13 -55.98 43.08 -35.83
CA GLY A 13 -55.97 43.43 -34.43
C GLY A 13 -54.57 43.53 -33.90
N ARG A 14 -54.28 44.62 -33.18
CA ARG A 14 -53.03 44.86 -32.44
C ARG A 14 -52.70 43.69 -31.49
N ALA A 15 -51.59 43.02 -31.76
CA ALA A 15 -51.00 42.06 -30.83
C ALA A 15 -50.48 42.78 -29.60
N HIS A 16 -51.06 42.50 -28.46
CA HIS A 16 -50.43 42.79 -27.14
C HIS A 16 -49.17 41.92 -26.98
N PRO A 17 -48.02 42.46 -26.56
CA PRO A 17 -46.87 41.65 -26.22
C PRO A 17 -47.13 40.99 -24.87
N GLY A 18 -47.70 39.78 -24.91
CA GLY A 18 -47.73 38.85 -23.77
C GLY A 18 -46.31 38.49 -23.42
N GLY A 19 -45.76 39.16 -22.40
CA GLY A 19 -44.47 38.83 -21.87
C GLY A 19 -44.47 37.40 -21.33
N SER A 20 -43.88 36.49 -22.09
CA SER A 20 -43.42 35.20 -21.55
C SER A 20 -42.29 35.50 -20.52
N THR A 21 -42.63 35.65 -19.28
CA THR A 21 -41.71 35.54 -18.16
C THR A 21 -41.23 34.10 -18.14
N ALA A 22 -40.32 33.76 -19.09
CA ALA A 22 -39.43 32.65 -18.91
C ALA A 22 -38.65 32.92 -17.60
N ALA A 23 -39.06 32.25 -16.55
CA ALA A 23 -38.38 32.29 -15.26
C ALA A 23 -36.91 31.98 -15.51
N ARG A 24 -36.07 33.00 -15.60
CA ARG A 24 -34.62 32.86 -15.57
C ARG A 24 -34.31 32.15 -14.28
N VAL A 25 -34.15 30.82 -14.36
CA VAL A 25 -33.58 30.04 -13.26
C VAL A 25 -32.24 30.69 -12.96
N ARG A 26 -32.23 31.56 -11.95
CA ARG A 26 -30.98 32.17 -11.43
C ARG A 26 -30.03 31.01 -11.08
N ARG A 27 -29.07 30.74 -11.97
CA ARG A 27 -27.98 29.82 -11.65
C ARG A 27 -27.31 30.38 -10.38
N ARG A 28 -27.31 29.61 -9.28
CA ARG A 28 -26.51 29.95 -8.11
C ARG A 28 -25.08 30.22 -8.53
N GLN A 29 -24.45 31.24 -7.95
CA GLN A 29 -23.04 31.52 -8.17
C GLN A 29 -22.20 30.24 -7.87
N PRO A 30 -21.11 29.99 -8.60
CA PRO A 30 -20.34 28.72 -8.49
C PRO A 30 -19.86 28.44 -7.06
N LEU A 31 -19.47 29.45 -6.29
CA LEU A 31 -19.08 29.31 -4.89
C LEU A 31 -20.26 28.85 -4.00
N VAL A 32 -21.46 29.43 -4.19
CA VAL A 32 -22.66 29.01 -3.44
C VAL A 32 -23.02 27.55 -3.76
N ARG A 33 -22.81 27.11 -5.00
CA ARG A 33 -23.00 25.68 -5.36
C ARG A 33 -21.99 24.77 -4.70
N LEU A 34 -20.75 25.22 -4.55
CA LEU A 34 -19.69 24.46 -3.91
C LEU A 34 -20.03 24.16 -2.45
N PHE A 35 -20.51 25.17 -1.70
CA PHE A 35 -20.79 25.03 -0.26
C PHE A 35 -22.22 24.60 0.06
N ALA A 36 -23.23 25.07 -0.65
CA ALA A 36 -24.64 24.81 -0.35
C ALA A 36 -25.27 23.71 -1.22
N GLY A 37 -24.57 23.17 -2.23
CA GLY A 37 -25.11 22.17 -3.15
C GLY A 37 -26.08 22.71 -4.20
N GLU A 38 -26.77 21.82 -4.90
CA GLU A 38 -27.82 22.15 -5.83
C GLU A 38 -29.13 22.39 -5.06
N ARG A 39 -30.09 23.12 -5.66
CA ARG A 39 -31.36 23.43 -4.98
C ARG A 39 -32.20 22.19 -4.66
N GLU A 40 -31.98 21.13 -5.42
CA GLU A 40 -32.68 19.85 -5.29
C GLU A 40 -32.06 18.92 -4.22
N ASP A 41 -30.83 19.21 -3.78
CA ASP A 41 -30.15 18.43 -2.73
C ASP A 41 -30.79 18.75 -1.37
N ALA A 42 -31.00 17.73 -0.53
CA ALA A 42 -31.39 17.93 0.86
C ALA A 42 -30.31 18.78 1.58
N ARG A 43 -30.75 19.72 2.44
CA ARG A 43 -29.87 20.73 3.05
C ARG A 43 -28.69 20.17 3.82
N TRP A 44 -28.79 18.95 4.35
CA TRP A 44 -27.75 18.30 5.14
C TRP A 44 -26.67 17.60 4.30
N LEU A 45 -26.94 17.30 3.02
CA LEU A 45 -26.03 16.50 2.18
C LEU A 45 -24.69 17.16 1.91
N ARG A 46 -24.67 18.47 1.66
CA ARG A 46 -23.42 19.21 1.47
C ARG A 46 -22.65 19.44 2.75
N PRO A 47 -23.28 19.85 3.86
CA PRO A 47 -22.61 19.86 5.16
C PRO A 47 -22.02 18.49 5.52
N ALA A 48 -22.73 17.37 5.30
CA ALA A 48 -22.21 16.04 5.56
C ALA A 48 -20.97 15.69 4.70
N PHE A 49 -20.96 16.11 3.42
CA PHE A 49 -19.76 15.94 2.58
C PHE A 49 -18.56 16.73 3.12
N TRP A 50 -18.76 18.00 3.49
CA TRP A 50 -17.68 18.80 4.06
C TRP A 50 -17.23 18.27 5.42
N ALA A 51 -18.18 17.82 6.25
CA ALA A 51 -17.87 17.17 7.53
C ALA A 51 -17.01 15.90 7.33
N LEU A 52 -17.33 15.08 6.32
CA LEU A 52 -16.52 13.92 5.97
C LEU A 52 -15.08 14.32 5.58
N LEU A 53 -14.92 15.36 4.75
CA LEU A 53 -13.58 15.82 4.34
C LEU A 53 -12.80 16.41 5.53
N VAL A 54 -13.46 17.20 6.36
CA VAL A 54 -12.84 17.77 7.57
C VAL A 54 -12.45 16.67 8.56
N LEU A 55 -13.35 15.70 8.80
CA LEU A 55 -13.04 14.56 9.67
C LEU A 55 -11.86 13.74 9.11
N THR A 56 -11.84 13.49 7.80
CA THR A 56 -10.71 12.84 7.15
C THR A 56 -9.42 13.64 7.36
N ALA A 57 -9.47 14.95 7.12
CA ALA A 57 -8.31 15.82 7.33
C ALA A 57 -7.83 15.79 8.79
N VAL A 58 -8.76 15.89 9.77
CA VAL A 58 -8.42 15.85 11.20
C VAL A 58 -7.74 14.53 11.56
N VAL A 59 -8.32 13.40 11.17
CA VAL A 59 -7.75 12.06 11.50
C VAL A 59 -6.38 11.86 10.87
N TYR A 60 -6.20 12.28 9.62
CA TYR A 60 -4.96 12.03 8.89
C TYR A 60 -3.84 13.05 9.18
N LEU A 61 -4.20 14.25 9.65
CA LEU A 61 -3.23 15.28 10.06
C LEU A 61 -2.95 15.26 11.57
N TRP A 62 -3.76 14.54 12.36
CA TRP A 62 -3.57 14.44 13.81
C TRP A 62 -2.24 13.75 14.11
N ASP A 63 -1.40 14.39 14.91
CA ASP A 63 -0.09 13.85 15.30
C ASP A 63 0.69 13.22 14.13
N LEU A 64 0.80 13.98 13.03
CA LEU A 64 1.38 13.49 11.77
C LEU A 64 2.87 13.13 11.92
N SER A 65 3.54 13.73 12.90
CA SER A 65 4.97 13.52 13.19
C SER A 65 5.27 12.29 14.05
N ILE A 66 4.25 11.58 14.55
CA ILE A 66 4.45 10.40 15.42
C ILE A 66 5.40 9.34 14.83
N SER A 67 5.39 9.18 13.50
CA SER A 67 6.23 8.22 12.77
C SER A 67 7.63 8.76 12.41
N GLY A 68 7.98 9.97 12.86
CA GLY A 68 9.23 10.60 12.44
C GLY A 68 9.32 10.68 10.92
N TYR A 69 10.44 10.28 10.35
CA TYR A 69 10.63 10.23 8.88
C TYR A 69 10.02 8.98 8.21
N ALA A 70 9.36 8.12 8.99
CA ALA A 70 8.64 6.94 8.52
C ALA A 70 9.53 5.98 7.70
N ASN A 71 9.71 6.22 6.40
CA ASN A 71 10.64 5.46 5.56
C ASN A 71 11.91 6.30 5.29
N SER A 72 12.97 6.03 6.04
CA SER A 72 14.25 6.75 5.91
C SER A 72 14.79 6.79 4.49
N PHE A 73 14.58 5.74 3.70
CA PHE A 73 15.03 5.66 2.30
C PHE A 73 14.39 6.76 1.41
N TYR A 74 13.06 6.95 1.52
CA TYR A 74 12.42 8.03 0.76
C TYR A 74 12.63 9.40 1.40
N ALA A 75 12.74 9.46 2.73
CA ALA A 75 13.02 10.71 3.43
C ALA A 75 14.40 11.28 3.06
N ALA A 76 15.45 10.45 2.97
CA ALA A 76 16.76 10.86 2.50
C ALA A 76 16.72 11.40 1.06
N ALA A 77 16.02 10.70 0.14
CA ALA A 77 15.83 11.19 -1.22
C ALA A 77 15.06 12.53 -1.27
N VAL A 78 14.11 12.77 -0.36
CA VAL A 78 13.46 14.07 -0.23
C VAL A 78 14.43 15.11 0.30
N GLN A 79 15.26 14.79 1.30
CA GLN A 79 16.31 15.69 1.81
C GLN A 79 17.28 16.07 0.67
N ALA A 80 17.78 15.08 -0.07
CA ALA A 80 18.64 15.28 -1.23
C ALA A 80 18.00 16.20 -2.27
N GLY A 81 16.74 15.96 -2.61
CA GLY A 81 15.96 16.79 -3.52
C GLY A 81 15.74 18.22 -3.02
N THR A 82 15.75 18.49 -1.70
CA THR A 82 15.71 19.86 -1.18
C THR A 82 17.00 20.62 -1.42
N LYS A 83 18.14 19.94 -1.45
CA LYS A 83 19.48 20.50 -1.63
C LYS A 83 19.88 20.63 -3.10
N SER A 84 19.48 19.69 -3.95
CA SER A 84 19.84 19.61 -5.37
C SER A 84 18.61 19.53 -6.27
N TRP A 85 18.56 20.36 -7.34
CA TRP A 85 17.52 20.25 -8.37
C TRP A 85 17.72 19.05 -9.28
N GLU A 86 18.93 18.59 -9.39
CA GLU A 86 19.26 17.38 -10.14
C GLU A 86 18.79 16.15 -9.38
N ALA A 87 19.09 16.05 -8.08
CA ALA A 87 18.55 15.01 -7.21
C ALA A 87 17.01 15.03 -7.18
N PHE A 88 16.39 16.20 -7.17
CA PHE A 88 14.94 16.34 -7.31
C PHE A 88 14.43 15.74 -8.62
N PHE A 89 15.07 16.03 -9.77
CA PHE A 89 14.62 15.57 -11.08
C PHE A 89 14.72 14.06 -11.22
N PHE A 90 15.86 13.48 -10.83
CA PHE A 90 16.11 12.05 -10.93
C PHE A 90 15.48 11.23 -9.80
N GLY A 91 15.25 11.83 -8.64
CA GLY A 91 14.89 11.13 -7.42
C GLY A 91 16.08 10.40 -6.81
N SER A 92 17.23 11.08 -6.78
CA SER A 92 18.47 10.54 -6.21
C SER A 92 18.36 10.40 -4.71
N LEU A 93 19.02 9.40 -4.15
CA LEU A 93 19.05 9.13 -2.72
C LEU A 93 19.83 10.23 -2.01
N ASP A 94 20.98 10.62 -2.57
CA ASP A 94 21.90 11.60 -2.02
C ASP A 94 21.97 12.90 -2.86
N SER A 95 22.38 14.00 -2.25
CA SER A 95 22.46 15.32 -2.90
C SER A 95 23.62 15.45 -3.90
N SER A 96 24.60 14.56 -3.83
CA SER A 96 25.74 14.45 -4.77
C SER A 96 25.43 13.57 -5.98
N ASN A 97 24.22 13.01 -6.02
CA ASN A 97 23.62 12.38 -7.20
C ASN A 97 24.28 11.06 -7.63
N PHE A 98 24.60 10.19 -6.66
CA PHE A 98 25.23 8.91 -6.94
C PHE A 98 24.25 7.89 -7.53
N ILE A 99 23.12 7.62 -6.83
CA ILE A 99 22.14 6.61 -7.22
C ILE A 99 20.70 7.08 -6.97
N THR A 100 19.76 6.72 -7.85
CA THR A 100 18.34 7.01 -7.63
C THR A 100 17.69 6.01 -6.66
N VAL A 101 16.53 6.38 -6.12
CA VAL A 101 15.63 5.38 -5.53
C VAL A 101 15.14 4.40 -6.60
N ASP A 102 14.66 3.23 -6.17
CA ASP A 102 14.15 2.16 -7.02
C ASP A 102 12.76 2.42 -7.66
N LYS A 103 12.28 3.66 -7.58
CA LYS A 103 10.98 4.11 -8.11
C LYS A 103 11.12 5.40 -8.90
N PRO A 104 10.19 5.65 -9.86
CA PRO A 104 10.16 6.95 -10.52
C PRO A 104 9.81 8.07 -9.54
N PRO A 105 10.26 9.32 -9.80
CA PRO A 105 10.34 10.36 -8.78
C PRO A 105 9.05 11.16 -8.53
N ALA A 106 7.91 10.87 -9.20
CA ALA A 106 6.74 11.76 -9.11
C ALA A 106 6.21 11.95 -7.66
N SER A 107 6.28 10.91 -6.82
CA SER A 107 5.92 11.04 -5.40
C SER A 107 6.92 11.90 -4.64
N LEU A 108 8.21 11.73 -4.91
CA LEU A 108 9.27 12.53 -4.30
C LEU A 108 9.14 14.01 -4.67
N TRP A 109 8.81 14.34 -5.93
CA TRP A 109 8.61 15.74 -6.34
C TRP A 109 7.60 16.46 -5.45
N VAL A 110 6.48 15.81 -5.11
CA VAL A 110 5.45 16.42 -4.27
C VAL A 110 5.96 16.66 -2.85
N MET A 111 6.65 15.68 -2.27
CA MET A 111 7.24 15.79 -0.93
C MET A 111 8.37 16.80 -0.88
N VAL A 112 9.28 16.79 -1.86
CA VAL A 112 10.37 17.76 -1.98
C VAL A 112 9.85 19.19 -2.10
N LEU A 113 8.84 19.44 -2.95
CA LEU A 113 8.25 20.77 -3.09
C LEU A 113 7.61 21.25 -1.78
N SER A 114 6.95 20.35 -1.04
CA SER A 114 6.43 20.65 0.30
C SER A 114 7.57 21.01 1.27
N ALA A 115 8.64 20.20 1.29
CA ALA A 115 9.80 20.43 2.15
C ALA A 115 10.58 21.71 1.78
N ARG A 116 10.65 22.07 0.49
CA ARG A 116 11.27 23.35 0.05
C ARG A 116 10.47 24.57 0.50
N VAL A 117 9.14 24.45 0.62
CA VAL A 117 8.26 25.55 1.04
C VAL A 117 8.20 25.67 2.57
N PHE A 118 8.10 24.54 3.29
CA PHE A 118 7.85 24.53 4.73
C PHE A 118 9.08 24.15 5.57
N GLY A 119 10.24 23.91 4.95
CA GLY A 119 11.42 23.35 5.57
C GLY A 119 11.39 21.82 5.61
N PHE A 120 12.55 21.18 5.65
CA PHE A 120 12.65 19.72 5.76
C PHE A 120 12.28 19.25 7.15
N SER A 121 11.21 18.50 7.27
CA SER A 121 10.71 17.89 8.52
C SER A 121 9.75 16.77 8.19
N SER A 122 9.52 15.85 9.13
CA SER A 122 8.53 14.77 8.97
C SER A 122 7.14 15.31 8.61
N THR A 123 6.71 16.41 9.24
CA THR A 123 5.42 17.03 8.95
C THR A 123 5.34 17.54 7.51
N SER A 124 6.38 18.21 7.00
CA SER A 124 6.36 18.73 5.62
C SER A 124 6.39 17.63 4.57
N LEU A 125 7.01 16.47 4.85
CA LEU A 125 7.00 15.30 3.99
C LEU A 125 5.62 14.64 3.96
N LEU A 126 5.00 14.48 5.12
CA LEU A 126 3.75 13.71 5.27
C LEU A 126 2.49 14.56 5.01
N LEU A 127 2.57 15.88 5.11
CA LEU A 127 1.45 16.79 4.84
C LEU A 127 0.78 16.55 3.47
N PRO A 128 1.51 16.52 2.34
CA PRO A 128 0.89 16.25 1.04
C PRO A 128 0.26 14.86 0.99
N GLN A 129 0.83 13.84 1.64
CA GLN A 129 0.28 12.49 1.71
C GLN A 129 -1.10 12.50 2.38
N ALA A 130 -1.23 13.14 3.55
CA ALA A 130 -2.50 13.28 4.26
C ALA A 130 -3.56 14.06 3.44
N LEU A 131 -3.15 15.11 2.73
CA LEU A 131 -4.05 15.86 1.84
C LEU A 131 -4.51 15.03 0.62
N MET A 132 -3.69 14.08 0.15
CA MET A 132 -4.08 13.14 -0.91
C MET A 132 -5.18 12.18 -0.44
N ALA A 133 -5.27 11.83 0.85
CA ALA A 133 -6.41 11.10 1.41
C ALA A 133 -7.71 11.88 1.22
N VAL A 134 -7.72 13.17 1.62
CA VAL A 134 -8.88 14.05 1.48
C VAL A 134 -9.31 14.18 0.03
N GLY A 135 -8.32 14.32 -0.89
CA GLY A 135 -8.54 14.35 -2.33
C GLY A 135 -9.16 13.05 -2.86
N SER A 136 -8.65 11.90 -2.42
CA SER A 136 -9.13 10.57 -2.82
C SER A 136 -10.57 10.33 -2.35
N VAL A 137 -10.89 10.68 -1.09
CA VAL A 137 -12.26 10.63 -0.54
C VAL A 137 -13.22 11.50 -1.36
N ALA A 138 -12.81 12.74 -1.70
CA ALA A 138 -13.62 13.66 -2.51
C ALA A 138 -13.87 13.12 -3.92
N LEU A 139 -12.86 12.50 -4.55
CA LEU A 139 -12.96 11.93 -5.90
C LEU A 139 -13.82 10.67 -5.93
N VAL A 140 -13.69 9.77 -4.94
CA VAL A 140 -14.56 8.59 -4.81
C VAL A 140 -16.00 9.03 -4.60
N TRP A 141 -16.26 9.94 -3.65
CA TRP A 141 -17.58 10.53 -3.44
C TRP A 141 -18.15 11.12 -4.74
N GLY A 142 -17.37 11.93 -5.43
CA GLY A 142 -17.77 12.56 -6.68
C GLY A 142 -18.08 11.57 -7.79
N THR A 143 -17.37 10.47 -7.86
CA THR A 143 -17.54 9.39 -8.85
C THR A 143 -18.81 8.60 -8.56
N VAL A 144 -18.98 8.11 -7.32
CA VAL A 144 -20.17 7.34 -6.91
C VAL A 144 -21.45 8.17 -7.01
N ARG A 145 -21.42 9.43 -6.56
CA ARG A 145 -22.58 10.34 -6.69
C ARG A 145 -23.06 10.47 -8.15
N ARG A 146 -22.12 10.54 -9.10
CA ARG A 146 -22.44 10.66 -10.53
C ARG A 146 -23.03 9.39 -11.11
N THR A 147 -22.49 8.26 -10.74
CA THR A 147 -22.97 6.95 -11.22
C THR A 147 -24.36 6.63 -10.68
N LEU A 148 -24.70 7.10 -9.49
CA LEU A 148 -25.99 6.90 -8.83
C LEU A 148 -27.02 8.03 -9.06
N ALA A 149 -26.71 9.07 -9.81
CA ALA A 149 -27.55 10.26 -9.96
C ALA A 149 -29.01 9.98 -10.39
N ARG A 150 -29.25 8.86 -11.09
CA ARG A 150 -30.58 8.42 -11.52
C ARG A 150 -31.45 7.80 -10.42
N LEU A 151 -30.85 7.43 -9.28
CA LEU A 151 -31.57 6.87 -8.14
C LEU A 151 -32.16 7.93 -7.20
N GLY A 152 -32.04 9.21 -7.57
CA GLY A 152 -32.41 10.34 -6.76
C GLY A 152 -31.27 10.92 -5.94
N ALA A 153 -31.34 12.21 -5.64
CA ALA A 153 -30.27 12.98 -5.00
C ALA A 153 -29.83 12.39 -3.65
N THR A 154 -30.81 12.03 -2.79
CA THR A 154 -30.53 11.49 -1.45
C THR A 154 -29.80 10.16 -1.53
N THR A 155 -30.32 9.19 -2.30
CA THR A 155 -29.68 7.86 -2.44
C THR A 155 -28.28 7.98 -3.03
N ALA A 156 -28.09 8.82 -4.05
CA ALA A 156 -26.80 9.03 -4.68
C ALA A 156 -25.78 9.64 -3.71
N ASN A 157 -26.19 10.63 -2.90
CA ASN A 157 -25.29 11.26 -1.94
C ASN A 157 -24.99 10.35 -0.74
N VAL A 158 -25.96 9.60 -0.20
CA VAL A 158 -25.74 8.64 0.89
C VAL A 158 -24.78 7.54 0.46
N GLY A 159 -25.01 6.93 -0.72
CA GLY A 159 -24.06 5.93 -1.25
C GLY A 159 -22.66 6.51 -1.50
N ALA A 160 -22.58 7.76 -1.94
CA ALA A 160 -21.30 8.44 -2.15
C ALA A 160 -20.60 8.79 -0.82
N LEU A 161 -21.34 9.24 0.21
CA LEU A 161 -20.81 9.50 1.56
C LEU A 161 -20.29 8.20 2.18
N LEU A 162 -21.05 7.11 2.05
CA LEU A 162 -20.60 5.80 2.51
C LEU A 162 -19.29 5.37 1.83
N ALA A 163 -19.21 5.52 0.49
CA ALA A 163 -17.98 5.20 -0.24
C ALA A 163 -16.80 6.06 0.22
N GLY A 164 -16.99 7.37 0.38
CA GLY A 164 -15.93 8.25 0.89
C GLY A 164 -15.48 7.87 2.30
N PHE A 165 -16.43 7.53 3.19
CA PHE A 165 -16.12 7.09 4.55
C PHE A 165 -15.34 5.75 4.55
N VAL A 166 -15.73 4.79 3.71
CA VAL A 166 -15.03 3.51 3.58
C VAL A 166 -13.57 3.70 3.19
N VAL A 167 -13.26 4.62 2.24
CA VAL A 167 -11.85 4.95 1.93
C VAL A 167 -11.13 5.46 3.18
N ALA A 168 -11.75 6.42 3.88
CA ALA A 168 -11.13 7.03 5.07
C ALA A 168 -10.98 6.06 6.25
N ALA A 169 -11.82 5.03 6.33
CA ALA A 169 -11.81 4.03 7.40
C ALA A 169 -11.08 2.72 7.01
N THR A 170 -10.43 2.66 5.85
CA THR A 170 -9.64 1.49 5.46
C THR A 170 -8.27 1.54 6.13
N PRO A 171 -7.83 0.49 6.87
CA PRO A 171 -6.56 0.50 7.61
C PRO A 171 -5.34 0.76 6.71
N ALA A 172 -5.22 0.09 5.56
CA ALA A 172 -4.14 0.36 4.60
C ALA A 172 -4.12 1.83 4.13
N ALA A 173 -5.29 2.50 4.03
CA ALA A 173 -5.35 3.92 3.71
C ALA A 173 -4.88 4.78 4.90
N ALA A 174 -5.30 4.42 6.13
CA ALA A 174 -4.85 5.10 7.35
C ALA A 174 -3.33 5.07 7.50
N LEU A 175 -2.70 3.97 7.12
CA LEU A 175 -1.25 3.81 7.09
C LEU A 175 -0.62 4.62 5.95
N MET A 176 -0.96 4.34 4.69
CA MET A 176 -0.23 4.84 3.53
C MET A 176 -0.43 6.33 3.24
N PHE A 177 -1.51 6.93 3.68
CA PHE A 177 -1.68 8.39 3.58
C PHE A 177 -1.04 9.17 4.74
N ARG A 178 -0.34 8.48 5.64
CA ARG A 178 0.47 9.06 6.73
C ARG A 178 1.92 8.56 6.67
N PHE A 179 2.33 8.07 5.51
CA PHE A 179 3.62 7.46 5.26
C PHE A 179 4.23 8.01 3.96
N ASP A 180 5.53 8.15 3.86
CA ASP A 180 6.21 8.81 2.74
C ASP A 180 6.48 7.90 1.53
N ASN A 181 5.78 6.77 1.45
CA ASN A 181 5.78 5.89 0.29
C ASN A 181 5.01 6.50 -0.91
N PRO A 182 5.26 6.03 -2.14
CA PRO A 182 4.59 6.54 -3.35
C PRO A 182 3.09 6.24 -3.43
N ASP A 183 2.56 5.40 -2.56
CA ASP A 183 1.20 4.84 -2.64
C ASP A 183 0.09 5.88 -2.50
N ALA A 184 0.28 6.93 -1.71
CA ALA A 184 -0.72 7.98 -1.54
C ALA A 184 -1.01 8.73 -2.84
N LEU A 185 0.04 9.14 -3.56
CA LEU A 185 -0.11 9.79 -4.87
C LEU A 185 -0.66 8.83 -5.91
N LEU A 186 -0.22 7.57 -5.91
CA LEU A 186 -0.74 6.53 -6.78
C LEU A 186 -2.26 6.39 -6.66
N VAL A 187 -2.78 6.22 -5.44
CA VAL A 187 -4.22 6.05 -5.17
C VAL A 187 -5.01 7.29 -5.58
N LEU A 188 -4.50 8.50 -5.28
CA LEU A 188 -5.13 9.74 -5.71
C LEU A 188 -5.25 9.82 -7.24
N LEU A 189 -4.18 9.52 -7.97
CA LEU A 189 -4.13 9.60 -9.43
C LEU A 189 -5.00 8.53 -10.10
N MET A 190 -4.98 7.29 -9.62
CA MET A 190 -5.88 6.23 -10.09
C MET A 190 -7.34 6.62 -9.86
N THR A 191 -7.67 7.19 -8.70
CA THR A 191 -9.03 7.66 -8.38
C THR A 191 -9.43 8.87 -9.23
N ALA A 192 -8.50 9.78 -9.52
CA ALA A 192 -8.71 10.88 -10.46
C ALA A 192 -8.99 10.37 -11.87
N GLY A 193 -8.27 9.33 -12.32
CA GLY A 193 -8.53 8.62 -13.57
C GLY A 193 -9.95 8.06 -13.65
N ALA A 194 -10.42 7.41 -12.58
CA ALA A 194 -11.79 6.89 -12.45
C ALA A 194 -12.83 8.02 -12.55
N TYR A 195 -12.62 9.10 -11.80
CA TYR A 195 -13.48 10.28 -11.82
C TYR A 195 -13.57 10.91 -13.23
N CYS A 196 -12.42 11.11 -13.89
CA CYS A 196 -12.35 11.67 -15.24
C CYS A 196 -13.02 10.75 -16.26
N THR A 197 -12.82 9.43 -16.15
CA THR A 197 -13.51 8.43 -17.00
C THR A 197 -15.02 8.55 -16.86
N VAL A 198 -15.57 8.55 -15.64
CA VAL A 198 -17.02 8.71 -15.41
C VAL A 198 -17.53 10.06 -15.92
N ARG A 199 -16.74 11.12 -15.79
CA ARG A 199 -17.07 12.45 -16.33
C ARG A 199 -17.13 12.48 -17.86
N ALA A 200 -16.36 11.62 -18.52
CA ALA A 200 -16.34 11.52 -19.97
C ALA A 200 -17.59 10.83 -20.56
N LEU A 201 -18.21 9.88 -19.80
CA LEU A 201 -19.27 9.01 -20.31
C LEU A 201 -20.51 9.73 -20.90
N PRO A 202 -21.09 10.79 -20.28
CA PRO A 202 -22.37 11.35 -20.72
C PRO A 202 -22.37 11.94 -22.13
N ARG A 203 -21.20 12.40 -22.61
CA ARG A 203 -21.05 13.07 -23.92
C ARG A 203 -19.89 12.54 -24.74
N GLY A 204 -19.20 11.47 -24.29
CA GLY A 204 -17.98 10.99 -24.91
C GLY A 204 -16.87 12.08 -24.94
N SER A 205 -16.72 12.83 -23.83
CA SER A 205 -15.86 14.01 -23.78
C SER A 205 -14.38 13.65 -23.91
N TRP A 206 -13.74 14.10 -24.99
CA TRP A 206 -12.31 13.89 -25.22
C TRP A 206 -11.44 14.56 -24.16
N ARG A 207 -11.84 15.72 -23.62
CA ARG A 207 -11.10 16.44 -22.58
C ARG A 207 -11.01 15.65 -21.27
N TRP A 208 -12.13 15.05 -20.84
CA TRP A 208 -12.16 14.27 -19.60
C TRP A 208 -11.40 12.94 -19.75
N ILE A 209 -11.50 12.29 -20.92
CA ILE A 209 -10.78 11.05 -21.12
C ILE A 209 -9.27 11.28 -21.32
N ALA A 210 -8.87 12.41 -21.92
CA ALA A 210 -7.48 12.85 -21.97
C ALA A 210 -6.93 13.09 -20.56
N LEU A 211 -7.68 13.77 -19.68
CA LEU A 211 -7.29 13.98 -18.28
C LEU A 211 -7.19 12.66 -17.51
N ALA A 212 -8.00 11.65 -17.83
CA ALA A 212 -7.82 10.31 -17.29
C ALA A 212 -6.48 9.71 -17.73
N GLY A 213 -6.11 9.86 -19.00
CA GLY A 213 -4.80 9.45 -19.51
C GLY A 213 -3.65 10.15 -18.80
N VAL A 214 -3.74 11.49 -18.64
CA VAL A 214 -2.72 12.27 -17.91
C VAL A 214 -2.57 11.78 -16.47
N ALA A 215 -3.69 11.59 -15.75
CA ALA A 215 -3.65 11.10 -14.37
C ALA A 215 -2.96 9.73 -14.27
N LEU A 216 -3.26 8.80 -15.18
CA LEU A 216 -2.64 7.48 -15.20
C LEU A 216 -1.19 7.51 -15.68
N GLY A 217 -0.79 8.47 -16.54
CA GLY A 217 0.61 8.67 -16.88
C GLY A 217 1.45 9.16 -15.71
N PHE A 218 0.93 10.07 -14.89
CA PHE A 218 1.58 10.45 -13.63
C PHE A 218 1.51 9.32 -12.58
N ALA A 219 0.45 8.49 -12.56
CA ALA A 219 0.42 7.29 -11.73
C ALA A 219 1.54 6.30 -12.11
N PHE A 220 1.83 6.18 -13.41
CA PHE A 220 3.00 5.43 -13.89
C PHE A 220 4.32 6.05 -13.39
N LEU A 221 4.50 7.36 -13.47
CA LEU A 221 5.68 8.04 -12.90
C LEU A 221 5.74 8.02 -11.37
N THR A 222 4.69 7.52 -10.71
CA THR A 222 4.66 7.30 -9.26
C THR A 222 5.08 5.89 -8.88
N LYS A 223 4.51 4.86 -9.54
CA LYS A 223 4.74 3.45 -9.20
C LYS A 223 4.59 2.51 -10.42
N MET A 224 4.99 2.99 -11.59
CA MET A 224 5.06 2.25 -12.86
C MET A 224 3.83 1.38 -13.16
N LEU A 225 4.01 0.08 -13.40
CA LEU A 225 2.94 -0.82 -13.86
C LEU A 225 1.75 -0.88 -12.91
N GLN A 226 1.95 -0.71 -11.60
CA GLN A 226 0.84 -0.72 -10.64
C GLN A 226 -0.19 0.38 -10.94
N GLY A 227 0.23 1.56 -11.39
CA GLY A 227 -0.65 2.64 -11.80
C GLY A 227 -1.53 2.33 -13.03
N LEU A 228 -1.13 1.33 -13.83
CA LEU A 228 -1.81 0.93 -15.07
C LEU A 228 -2.79 -0.23 -14.90
N LEU A 229 -2.86 -0.88 -13.71
CA LEU A 229 -3.75 -2.02 -13.47
C LEU A 229 -5.23 -1.69 -13.65
N VAL A 230 -5.61 -0.41 -13.58
CA VAL A 230 -6.98 0.06 -13.79
C VAL A 230 -7.35 0.30 -15.26
N LEU A 231 -6.37 0.31 -16.17
CA LEU A 231 -6.59 0.61 -17.60
C LEU A 231 -7.63 -0.30 -18.26
N PRO A 232 -7.62 -1.64 -18.05
CA PRO A 232 -8.62 -2.50 -18.66
C PRO A 232 -10.05 -2.11 -18.25
N ALA A 233 -10.26 -1.84 -16.96
CA ALA A 233 -11.57 -1.45 -16.43
C ALA A 233 -12.02 -0.10 -16.99
N PHE A 234 -11.17 0.91 -16.98
CA PHE A 234 -11.52 2.27 -17.45
C PHE A 234 -11.72 2.31 -18.97
N GLY A 235 -10.86 1.61 -19.71
CA GLY A 235 -10.95 1.49 -21.17
C GLY A 235 -12.25 0.80 -21.60
N LEU A 236 -12.59 -0.34 -20.98
CA LEU A 236 -13.83 -1.08 -21.26
C LEU A 236 -15.07 -0.23 -20.91
N VAL A 237 -15.07 0.43 -19.75
CA VAL A 237 -16.19 1.30 -19.36
C VAL A 237 -16.38 2.45 -20.35
N TYR A 238 -15.31 3.13 -20.76
CA TYR A 238 -15.42 4.20 -21.75
C TYR A 238 -15.86 3.66 -23.10
N LEU A 239 -15.27 2.56 -23.57
CA LEU A 239 -15.57 1.94 -24.86
C LEU A 239 -17.05 1.55 -24.97
N PHE A 240 -17.64 0.97 -23.93
CA PHE A 240 -18.99 0.43 -24.00
C PHE A 240 -20.06 1.35 -23.41
N ALA A 241 -19.73 2.24 -22.45
CA ALA A 241 -20.70 3.07 -21.75
C ALA A 241 -20.73 4.53 -22.22
N ALA A 242 -19.73 5.04 -22.95
CA ALA A 242 -19.74 6.42 -23.43
C ALA A 242 -20.87 6.65 -24.45
N ARG A 243 -21.61 7.75 -24.25
CA ARG A 243 -22.77 8.10 -25.10
C ARG A 243 -22.33 8.88 -26.32
N THR A 244 -21.65 8.20 -27.24
CA THR A 244 -21.20 8.74 -28.53
C THR A 244 -21.02 7.60 -29.53
N SER A 245 -20.75 7.91 -30.80
CA SER A 245 -20.50 6.91 -31.84
C SER A 245 -19.25 6.11 -31.57
N TRP A 246 -19.16 4.87 -32.07
CA TRP A 246 -18.01 3.98 -31.91
C TRP A 246 -16.72 4.61 -32.40
N GLY A 247 -16.70 5.28 -33.55
CA GLY A 247 -15.53 5.99 -34.04
C GLY A 247 -15.01 7.05 -33.07
N ARG A 248 -15.95 7.86 -32.48
CA ARG A 248 -15.56 8.85 -31.46
C ARG A 248 -15.07 8.21 -30.15
N ARG A 249 -15.58 7.02 -29.79
CA ARG A 249 -15.06 6.27 -28.64
C ARG A 249 -13.64 5.79 -28.89
N ALA A 250 -13.36 5.22 -30.07
CA ALA A 250 -12.04 4.80 -30.48
C ALA A 250 -11.05 5.98 -30.49
N ILE A 251 -11.42 7.11 -31.10
CA ILE A 251 -10.63 8.34 -31.09
C ILE A 251 -10.39 8.82 -29.65
N GLY A 252 -11.40 8.80 -28.78
CA GLY A 252 -11.27 9.17 -27.38
C GLY A 252 -10.28 8.29 -26.63
N LEU A 253 -10.32 6.96 -26.83
CA LEU A 253 -9.32 6.03 -26.26
C LEU A 253 -7.92 6.28 -26.82
N GLY A 254 -7.79 6.57 -28.12
CA GLY A 254 -6.52 6.98 -28.72
C GLY A 254 -5.96 8.25 -28.09
N ILE A 255 -6.80 9.26 -27.85
CA ILE A 255 -6.42 10.50 -27.16
C ILE A 255 -5.97 10.19 -25.72
N ALA A 256 -6.70 9.33 -24.99
CA ALA A 256 -6.32 8.92 -23.63
C ALA A 256 -4.97 8.20 -23.62
N ALA A 257 -4.74 7.29 -24.56
CA ALA A 257 -3.47 6.57 -24.70
C ALA A 257 -2.31 7.53 -25.01
N VAL A 258 -2.48 8.44 -25.96
CA VAL A 258 -1.47 9.47 -26.27
C VAL A 258 -1.21 10.35 -25.06
N SER A 259 -2.26 10.81 -24.36
CA SER A 259 -2.11 11.62 -23.14
C SER A 259 -1.35 10.88 -22.04
N LEU A 260 -1.62 9.57 -21.86
CA LEU A 260 -0.88 8.73 -20.92
C LEU A 260 0.59 8.61 -21.32
N VAL A 261 0.86 8.25 -22.58
CA VAL A 261 2.23 8.07 -23.08
C VAL A 261 3.03 9.37 -22.97
N VAL A 262 2.44 10.53 -23.34
CA VAL A 262 3.13 11.81 -23.22
C VAL A 262 3.40 12.17 -21.76
N SER A 263 2.42 12.00 -20.86
CA SER A 263 2.57 12.36 -19.45
C SER A 263 3.46 11.39 -18.65
N ALA A 264 3.60 10.15 -19.08
CA ALA A 264 4.55 9.19 -18.52
C ALA A 264 5.92 9.24 -19.19
N GLY A 265 5.93 9.32 -20.52
CA GLY A 265 7.11 9.12 -21.34
C GLY A 265 8.12 10.26 -21.35
N TRP A 266 7.70 11.49 -21.09
CA TRP A 266 8.61 12.64 -21.16
C TRP A 266 9.81 12.50 -20.22
N TRP A 267 9.59 12.03 -18.98
CA TRP A 267 10.66 11.82 -18.01
C TRP A 267 11.50 10.59 -18.38
N VAL A 268 10.87 9.49 -18.81
CA VAL A 268 11.58 8.28 -19.28
C VAL A 268 12.50 8.62 -20.44
N VAL A 269 12.02 9.40 -21.42
CA VAL A 269 12.83 9.84 -22.57
C VAL A 269 13.96 10.78 -22.14
N ALA A 270 13.68 11.75 -21.25
CA ALA A 270 14.69 12.67 -20.74
C ALA A 270 15.83 11.90 -20.05
N VAL A 271 15.51 10.92 -19.18
CA VAL A 271 16.51 10.09 -18.48
C VAL A 271 17.25 9.17 -19.45
N ALA A 272 16.56 8.56 -20.41
CA ALA A 272 17.18 7.66 -21.40
C ALA A 272 18.16 8.38 -22.34
N LEU A 273 17.89 9.66 -22.66
CA LEU A 273 18.75 10.48 -23.51
C LEU A 273 19.86 11.21 -22.73
N TRP A 274 19.82 11.20 -21.40
CA TRP A 274 20.84 11.85 -20.56
C TRP A 274 22.11 11.00 -20.57
N PRO A 275 23.30 11.60 -20.78
CA PRO A 275 24.57 10.87 -20.76
C PRO A 275 24.79 10.12 -19.44
N ALA A 276 25.18 8.86 -19.50
CA ALA A 276 25.31 8.00 -18.33
C ALA A 276 26.36 8.52 -17.33
N GLU A 277 27.42 9.19 -17.85
CA GLU A 277 28.50 9.76 -17.04
C GLU A 277 28.09 11.00 -16.23
N SER A 278 26.97 11.63 -16.60
CA SER A 278 26.48 12.87 -15.97
C SER A 278 25.12 12.74 -15.31
N ARG A 279 24.65 11.51 -15.08
CA ARG A 279 23.43 11.22 -14.33
C ARG A 279 23.67 10.19 -13.23
N PRO A 280 22.81 10.12 -12.20
CA PRO A 280 22.93 9.07 -11.21
C PRO A 280 22.73 7.68 -11.81
N TYR A 281 23.28 6.66 -11.17
CA TYR A 281 22.92 5.29 -11.46
C TYR A 281 21.42 5.08 -11.25
N ILE A 282 20.75 4.40 -12.16
CA ILE A 282 19.31 4.13 -12.05
C ILE A 282 19.08 2.97 -11.08
N GLY A 283 18.76 3.27 -9.84
CA GLY A 283 18.56 2.28 -8.78
C GLY A 283 17.48 1.25 -9.12
N GLY A 284 17.77 -0.03 -8.85
CA GLY A 284 16.93 -1.15 -9.21
C GLY A 284 17.12 -1.66 -10.66
N SER A 285 17.97 -1.02 -11.48
CA SER A 285 18.36 -1.55 -12.79
C SER A 285 19.63 -2.38 -12.69
N THR A 286 19.79 -3.33 -13.60
CA THR A 286 20.99 -4.16 -13.71
C THR A 286 22.00 -3.61 -14.72
N ASP A 287 21.56 -2.74 -15.61
CA ASP A 287 22.31 -2.17 -16.74
C ASP A 287 22.36 -0.66 -16.75
N ASN A 288 22.02 -0.01 -15.63
CA ASN A 288 21.97 1.45 -15.52
C ASN A 288 21.00 2.10 -16.52
N THR A 289 19.90 1.43 -16.92
CA THR A 289 18.92 2.01 -17.82
C THR A 289 17.56 2.19 -17.16
N VAL A 290 16.84 3.27 -17.50
CA VAL A 290 15.47 3.49 -17.05
C VAL A 290 14.51 2.47 -17.65
N LEU A 291 14.85 1.86 -18.79
CA LEU A 291 14.00 0.84 -19.42
C LEU A 291 14.06 -0.47 -18.66
N ASP A 292 15.22 -0.87 -18.12
CA ASP A 292 15.31 -2.02 -17.24
C ASP A 292 14.56 -1.80 -15.93
N LEU A 293 14.61 -0.59 -15.36
CA LEU A 293 13.77 -0.24 -14.21
C LEU A 293 12.28 -0.37 -14.52
N VAL A 294 11.83 0.07 -15.72
CA VAL A 294 10.42 0.07 -16.15
C VAL A 294 9.91 -1.34 -16.44
N PHE A 295 10.62 -2.11 -17.26
CA PHE A 295 10.16 -3.42 -17.74
C PHE A 295 10.68 -4.58 -16.88
N GLY A 296 11.87 -4.47 -16.29
CA GLY A 296 12.48 -5.43 -15.39
C GLY A 296 11.95 -5.29 -13.98
N TYR A 297 12.66 -4.52 -13.15
CA TYR A 297 12.43 -4.45 -11.70
C TYR A 297 10.99 -4.05 -11.29
N ASN A 298 10.45 -2.94 -11.81
CA ASN A 298 9.09 -2.46 -11.48
C ASN A 298 8.02 -2.90 -12.49
N GLY A 299 8.40 -3.71 -13.48
CA GLY A 299 7.55 -4.21 -14.54
C GLY A 299 7.18 -5.68 -14.36
N LEU A 300 7.59 -6.45 -15.35
CA LEU A 300 7.29 -7.90 -15.41
C LEU A 300 7.98 -8.68 -14.28
N GLY A 301 9.14 -8.20 -13.81
CA GLY A 301 9.83 -8.79 -12.66
C GLY A 301 8.99 -8.81 -11.37
N ARG A 302 8.11 -7.81 -11.15
CA ARG A 302 7.17 -7.82 -10.02
C ARG A 302 6.06 -8.86 -10.17
N ILE A 303 5.66 -9.16 -11.42
CA ILE A 303 4.56 -10.11 -11.68
C ILE A 303 5.07 -11.55 -11.72
N PHE A 304 6.19 -11.80 -12.43
CA PHE A 304 6.69 -13.15 -12.72
C PHE A 304 7.92 -13.56 -11.88
N GLY A 305 8.46 -12.66 -11.06
CA GLY A 305 9.77 -12.83 -10.43
C GLY A 305 10.91 -12.53 -11.42
N GLY A 306 12.14 -12.45 -10.92
CA GLY A 306 13.32 -12.15 -11.71
C GLY A 306 14.43 -11.51 -10.88
N SER A 307 15.58 -11.18 -11.51
CA SER A 307 16.73 -10.55 -10.86
C SER A 307 16.31 -9.30 -10.09
N GLY A 308 16.69 -9.20 -8.83
CA GLY A 308 16.32 -8.10 -7.93
C GLY A 308 14.89 -8.18 -7.34
N ASN A 309 14.02 -9.08 -7.86
CA ASN A 309 12.65 -9.30 -7.39
C ASN A 309 12.42 -10.69 -6.79
N GLY A 310 13.46 -11.52 -6.68
CA GLY A 310 13.40 -12.74 -5.91
C GLY A 310 13.48 -12.40 -4.42
N GLY A 311 12.53 -12.85 -3.63
CA GLY A 311 12.61 -12.74 -2.17
C GLY A 311 13.96 -13.32 -1.74
N GLY A 312 14.83 -12.44 -1.20
CA GLY A 312 16.17 -12.79 -0.76
C GLY A 312 16.15 -13.92 0.24
N GLY A 313 16.60 -15.08 -0.17
CA GLY A 313 16.72 -16.29 0.61
C GLY A 313 17.64 -17.26 -0.11
N GLY A 314 18.88 -16.84 -0.40
CA GLY A 314 19.97 -17.73 -0.73
C GLY A 314 20.42 -18.48 0.52
N GLY A 315 19.60 -19.43 1.01
CA GLY A 315 19.97 -20.44 1.99
C GLY A 315 19.85 -21.79 1.33
N MET A 316 20.95 -22.47 1.10
CA MET A 316 20.97 -23.88 0.71
C MET A 316 20.14 -24.71 1.72
N GLY A 317 19.15 -25.43 1.22
CA GLY A 317 18.53 -26.54 1.93
C GLY A 317 17.07 -26.32 2.34
N GLY A 318 16.15 -26.85 1.55
CA GLY A 318 14.77 -27.05 1.95
C GLY A 318 13.80 -26.55 0.87
N GLY A 319 13.07 -27.48 0.23
CA GLY A 319 12.06 -27.21 -0.79
C GLY A 319 10.98 -26.23 -0.36
N GLY A 320 11.30 -24.95 -0.45
CA GLY A 320 10.37 -23.84 -0.26
C GLY A 320 9.92 -23.40 -1.64
N THR A 321 8.61 -23.41 -1.86
CA THR A 321 7.93 -22.84 -3.01
C THR A 321 8.49 -21.46 -3.32
N ALA A 322 8.98 -21.28 -4.54
CA ALA A 322 9.42 -20.01 -5.09
C ALA A 322 8.34 -18.96 -4.83
N GLY A 323 8.68 -17.88 -4.09
CA GLY A 323 7.80 -16.74 -3.94
C GLY A 323 7.43 -16.32 -2.52
N SER A 324 8.28 -16.47 -1.51
CA SER A 324 8.10 -15.82 -0.22
C SER A 324 8.35 -14.31 -0.33
N SER A 325 7.48 -13.62 -1.05
CA SER A 325 7.35 -12.19 -0.89
C SER A 325 6.61 -11.94 0.42
N PHE A 326 6.84 -10.79 1.03
CA PHE A 326 6.26 -10.35 2.30
C PHE A 326 4.73 -10.37 2.34
N GLY A 327 4.05 -10.72 1.29
CA GLY A 327 2.60 -10.82 1.18
C GLY A 327 2.03 -12.23 1.29
N GLY A 328 2.81 -13.22 1.75
CA GLY A 328 2.36 -14.60 1.90
C GLY A 328 2.29 -15.40 0.58
N ALA A 329 1.75 -16.61 0.66
CA ALA A 329 1.63 -17.53 -0.48
C ALA A 329 0.74 -16.97 -1.58
N THR A 330 1.06 -17.30 -2.85
CA THR A 330 0.21 -16.93 -3.99
C THR A 330 -1.07 -17.77 -3.99
N GLY A 331 -2.21 -17.11 -4.20
CA GLY A 331 -3.52 -17.76 -4.20
C GLY A 331 -4.66 -16.76 -4.10
N LEU A 332 -5.89 -17.19 -4.32
CA LEU A 332 -7.09 -16.35 -4.16
C LEU A 332 -7.33 -15.93 -2.71
N ASP A 333 -6.81 -16.67 -1.78
CA ASP A 333 -6.88 -16.46 -0.33
C ASP A 333 -5.86 -15.44 0.17
N ARG A 334 -4.83 -15.10 -0.62
CA ARG A 334 -3.77 -14.15 -0.23
C ARG A 334 -4.29 -12.82 0.32
N LEU A 335 -5.34 -12.25 -0.30
CA LEU A 335 -5.96 -11.00 0.18
C LEU A 335 -6.72 -11.16 1.50
N PHE A 336 -6.93 -12.39 1.94
CA PHE A 336 -7.59 -12.75 3.19
C PHE A 336 -6.63 -13.37 4.20
N SER A 337 -5.34 -13.50 3.85
CA SER A 337 -4.30 -14.07 4.72
C SER A 337 -3.99 -13.15 5.90
N SER A 338 -3.24 -13.67 6.87
CA SER A 338 -2.75 -12.90 8.02
C SER A 338 -1.91 -11.69 7.62
N GLU A 339 -1.18 -11.77 6.47
CA GLU A 339 -0.30 -10.70 6.01
C GLU A 339 -1.09 -9.53 5.39
N MET A 340 -2.16 -9.83 4.61
CA MET A 340 -2.89 -8.81 3.85
C MET A 340 -4.30 -8.55 4.36
N GLY A 341 -4.88 -9.47 5.09
CA GLY A 341 -6.29 -9.40 5.50
C GLY A 341 -6.60 -8.19 6.35
N LEU A 342 -5.79 -7.91 7.36
CA LEU A 342 -5.94 -6.75 8.25
C LEU A 342 -5.76 -5.42 7.52
N GLU A 343 -4.98 -5.39 6.43
CA GLU A 343 -4.74 -4.21 5.62
C GLU A 343 -6.01 -3.78 4.86
N ILE A 344 -6.73 -4.75 4.20
CA ILE A 344 -7.69 -4.41 3.14
C ILE A 344 -8.98 -5.21 3.14
N SER A 345 -9.01 -6.42 3.71
CA SER A 345 -10.11 -7.35 3.46
C SER A 345 -11.39 -7.09 4.24
N TRP A 346 -11.42 -6.17 5.20
CA TRP A 346 -12.55 -5.86 6.09
C TRP A 346 -13.91 -5.78 5.40
N LEU A 347 -13.96 -5.09 4.27
CA LEU A 347 -15.17 -4.86 3.47
C LEU A 347 -15.11 -5.54 2.09
N LEU A 348 -14.09 -6.36 1.83
CA LEU A 348 -13.94 -7.09 0.57
C LEU A 348 -15.09 -8.06 0.32
N PRO A 349 -15.57 -8.86 1.29
CA PRO A 349 -16.77 -9.70 1.11
C PRO A 349 -18.01 -8.87 0.74
N ALA A 350 -18.23 -7.75 1.42
CA ALA A 350 -19.35 -6.85 1.09
C ALA A 350 -19.22 -6.25 -0.30
N ALA A 351 -18.01 -5.88 -0.74
CA ALA A 351 -17.76 -5.35 -2.08
C ALA A 351 -18.05 -6.40 -3.17
N LEU A 352 -17.68 -7.66 -2.95
CA LEU A 352 -17.98 -8.77 -3.87
C LEU A 352 -19.49 -9.04 -3.96
N VAL A 353 -20.19 -9.09 -2.84
CA VAL A 353 -21.66 -9.20 -2.80
C VAL A 353 -22.31 -8.02 -3.50
N ALA A 354 -21.85 -6.79 -3.24
CA ALA A 354 -22.33 -5.56 -3.87
C ALA A 354 -22.14 -5.58 -5.39
N LEU A 355 -21.01 -6.09 -5.88
CA LEU A 355 -20.74 -6.23 -7.32
C LEU A 355 -21.72 -7.23 -7.96
N VAL A 356 -21.77 -8.45 -7.44
CA VAL A 356 -22.58 -9.54 -8.03
C VAL A 356 -24.07 -9.19 -7.99
N LEU A 357 -24.60 -8.90 -6.80
CA LEU A 357 -26.03 -8.63 -6.64
C LEU A 357 -26.43 -7.25 -7.14
N GLY A 358 -25.52 -6.27 -7.12
CA GLY A 358 -25.71 -4.98 -7.78
C GLY A 358 -25.90 -5.14 -9.30
N LEU A 359 -25.09 -5.97 -9.96
CA LEU A 359 -25.24 -6.30 -11.38
C LEU A 359 -26.54 -7.06 -11.67
N VAL A 360 -26.96 -7.98 -10.78
CA VAL A 360 -28.25 -8.70 -10.87
C VAL A 360 -29.41 -7.72 -10.77
N VAL A 361 -29.38 -6.77 -9.82
CA VAL A 361 -30.45 -5.75 -9.64
C VAL A 361 -30.53 -4.81 -10.83
N VAL A 362 -29.39 -4.37 -11.37
CA VAL A 362 -29.36 -3.55 -12.59
C VAL A 362 -29.85 -4.34 -13.81
N GLY A 363 -29.64 -5.65 -13.81
CA GLY A 363 -30.11 -6.58 -14.83
C GLY A 363 -29.51 -6.30 -16.21
N ARG A 364 -30.28 -6.56 -17.27
CA ARG A 364 -29.84 -6.40 -18.67
C ARG A 364 -29.92 -4.95 -19.17
N ARG A 365 -29.89 -3.94 -18.29
CA ARG A 365 -29.84 -2.54 -18.73
C ARG A 365 -28.63 -2.33 -19.65
N HIS A 366 -28.77 -1.37 -20.58
CA HIS A 366 -27.67 -1.02 -21.48
C HIS A 366 -26.41 -0.63 -20.69
N LEU A 367 -25.22 -0.98 -21.19
CA LEU A 367 -23.94 -0.63 -20.54
C LEU A 367 -23.76 0.86 -20.28
N ALA A 368 -24.44 1.72 -21.09
CA ALA A 368 -24.49 3.17 -20.88
C ALA A 368 -25.37 3.62 -19.67
N ASP A 369 -25.97 2.69 -18.91
CA ASP A 369 -26.57 3.04 -17.62
C ASP A 369 -25.46 3.42 -16.63
N PRO A 370 -25.52 4.61 -16.00
CA PRO A 370 -24.43 5.08 -15.15
C PRO A 370 -24.14 4.17 -13.95
N ALA A 371 -25.18 3.58 -13.34
CA ALA A 371 -24.98 2.71 -12.18
C ALA A 371 -24.27 1.40 -12.59
N ARG A 372 -24.68 0.82 -13.75
CA ARG A 372 -23.97 -0.34 -14.31
C ARG A 372 -22.53 -0.01 -14.67
N ALA A 373 -22.30 1.14 -15.32
CA ALA A 373 -20.96 1.61 -15.64
C ALA A 373 -20.09 1.78 -14.39
N GLY A 374 -20.68 2.29 -13.29
CA GLY A 374 -20.00 2.41 -11.99
C GLY A 374 -19.62 1.06 -11.41
N LEU A 375 -20.54 0.07 -11.41
CA LEU A 375 -20.23 -1.28 -10.94
C LEU A 375 -19.13 -1.94 -11.76
N VAL A 376 -19.14 -1.80 -13.09
CA VAL A 376 -18.11 -2.37 -13.98
C VAL A 376 -16.77 -1.66 -13.79
N LEU A 377 -16.76 -0.34 -13.56
CA LEU A 377 -15.54 0.41 -13.30
C LEU A 377 -14.85 -0.03 -12.02
N TRP A 378 -15.59 -0.02 -10.91
CA TRP A 378 -15.06 -0.41 -9.61
C TRP A 378 -14.79 -1.92 -9.52
N GLY A 379 -15.71 -2.74 -10.07
CA GLY A 379 -15.56 -4.20 -10.11
C GLY A 379 -14.39 -4.64 -10.99
N GLY A 380 -14.21 -4.02 -12.16
CA GLY A 380 -13.07 -4.27 -13.03
C GLY A 380 -11.75 -3.88 -12.38
N TRP A 381 -11.71 -2.71 -11.70
CA TRP A 381 -10.55 -2.32 -10.90
C TRP A 381 -10.25 -3.36 -9.81
N LEU A 382 -11.24 -3.71 -8.98
CA LEU A 382 -11.07 -4.69 -7.91
C LEU A 382 -10.57 -6.04 -8.44
N ILE A 383 -11.20 -6.56 -9.50
CA ILE A 383 -10.87 -7.89 -10.04
C ILE A 383 -9.47 -7.90 -10.65
N VAL A 384 -9.14 -6.94 -11.53
CA VAL A 384 -7.84 -6.94 -12.21
C VAL A 384 -6.71 -6.75 -11.21
N THR A 385 -6.81 -5.73 -10.35
CA THR A 385 -5.76 -5.46 -9.35
C THR A 385 -5.69 -6.56 -8.30
N GLY A 386 -6.85 -7.06 -7.84
CA GLY A 386 -6.92 -8.13 -6.87
C GLY A 386 -6.31 -9.44 -7.39
N LEU A 387 -6.61 -9.84 -8.64
CA LEU A 387 -6.01 -11.03 -9.24
C LEU A 387 -4.49 -10.87 -9.41
N VAL A 388 -4.01 -9.70 -9.87
CA VAL A 388 -2.57 -9.46 -9.95
C VAL A 388 -1.92 -9.62 -8.57
N PHE A 389 -2.46 -9.00 -7.53
CA PHE A 389 -1.92 -9.12 -6.17
C PHE A 389 -2.02 -10.53 -5.60
N SER A 390 -3.07 -11.28 -5.95
CA SER A 390 -3.24 -12.68 -5.52
C SER A 390 -2.23 -13.63 -6.15
N PHE A 391 -1.85 -13.41 -7.41
CA PHE A 391 -1.06 -14.37 -8.16
C PHE A 391 0.35 -13.91 -8.55
N MET A 392 0.72 -12.63 -8.33
CA MET A 392 2.08 -12.19 -8.60
C MET A 392 3.09 -12.93 -7.70
N SER A 393 4.21 -13.35 -8.30
CA SER A 393 5.27 -14.11 -7.63
C SER A 393 6.49 -13.29 -7.27
N GLY A 394 6.63 -12.07 -7.80
CA GLY A 394 7.68 -11.13 -7.43
C GLY A 394 7.39 -10.44 -6.08
N THR A 395 8.26 -9.53 -5.69
CA THR A 395 8.16 -8.80 -4.42
C THR A 395 6.84 -8.02 -4.30
N ILE A 396 6.04 -8.37 -3.30
CA ILE A 396 4.83 -7.65 -2.91
C ILE A 396 4.86 -7.36 -1.42
N HIS A 397 4.47 -6.14 -1.04
CA HIS A 397 4.30 -5.75 0.36
C HIS A 397 2.82 -5.64 0.71
N PRO A 398 2.41 -5.98 1.94
CA PRO A 398 1.00 -5.94 2.35
C PRO A 398 0.31 -4.60 2.10
N TYR A 399 0.99 -3.49 2.36
CA TYR A 399 0.45 -2.14 2.17
C TYR A 399 0.13 -1.76 0.71
N TYR A 400 0.65 -2.51 -0.32
CA TYR A 400 0.25 -2.28 -1.72
C TYR A 400 -1.25 -2.41 -1.92
N THR A 401 -1.91 -3.18 -1.05
CA THR A 401 -3.35 -3.42 -1.05
C THR A 401 -4.18 -2.13 -0.90
N VAL A 402 -3.60 -1.02 -0.42
CA VAL A 402 -4.25 0.30 -0.41
C VAL A 402 -4.80 0.69 -1.78
N ALA A 403 -4.18 0.22 -2.88
CA ALA A 403 -4.66 0.45 -4.24
C ALA A 403 -6.05 -0.16 -4.51
N LEU A 404 -6.54 -1.09 -3.68
CA LEU A 404 -7.88 -1.67 -3.75
C LEU A 404 -8.93 -0.85 -2.99
N ALA A 405 -8.53 0.00 -2.04
CA ALA A 405 -9.45 0.72 -1.16
C ALA A 405 -10.51 1.54 -1.92
N PRO A 406 -10.18 2.32 -2.99
CA PRO A 406 -11.18 3.06 -3.75
C PRO A 406 -12.19 2.15 -4.48
N ALA A 407 -11.75 0.98 -4.96
CA ALA A 407 -12.60 0.03 -5.65
C ALA A 407 -13.59 -0.65 -4.70
N ILE A 408 -13.12 -1.11 -3.53
CA ILE A 408 -13.95 -1.67 -2.47
C ILE A 408 -14.99 -0.63 -2.03
N ALA A 409 -14.54 0.59 -1.72
CA ALA A 409 -15.40 1.68 -1.30
C ALA A 409 -16.46 2.05 -2.36
N GLY A 410 -16.03 2.15 -3.61
CA GLY A 410 -16.91 2.41 -4.74
C GLY A 410 -17.98 1.34 -4.94
N LEU A 411 -17.63 0.07 -4.78
CA LEU A 411 -18.58 -1.05 -4.84
C LEU A 411 -19.54 -1.06 -3.67
N VAL A 412 -19.06 -0.90 -2.43
CA VAL A 412 -19.90 -0.85 -1.22
C VAL A 412 -20.91 0.29 -1.34
N GLY A 413 -20.47 1.50 -1.73
CA GLY A 413 -21.36 2.64 -1.88
C GLY A 413 -22.33 2.50 -3.07
N THR A 414 -21.85 2.06 -4.24
CA THR A 414 -22.68 1.92 -5.44
C THR A 414 -23.64 0.75 -5.32
N GLY A 415 -23.14 -0.43 -4.94
CA GLY A 415 -23.94 -1.64 -4.81
C GLY A 415 -24.91 -1.57 -3.63
N GLY A 416 -24.46 -1.07 -2.48
CA GLY A 416 -25.32 -0.83 -1.32
C GLY A 416 -26.50 0.08 -1.64
N ALA A 417 -26.27 1.18 -2.36
CA ALA A 417 -27.34 2.09 -2.81
C ALA A 417 -28.32 1.43 -3.80
N LEU A 418 -27.82 0.60 -4.70
CA LEU A 418 -28.66 -0.17 -5.65
C LEU A 418 -29.52 -1.22 -4.93
N LEU A 419 -28.92 -1.98 -4.00
CA LEU A 419 -29.63 -2.96 -3.19
C LEU A 419 -30.66 -2.31 -2.27
N TRP A 420 -30.32 -1.13 -1.70
CA TRP A 420 -31.28 -0.33 -0.94
C TRP A 420 -32.46 0.13 -1.81
N HIS A 421 -32.17 0.59 -3.03
CA HIS A 421 -33.25 0.96 -3.97
C HIS A 421 -34.15 -0.23 -4.32
N ALA A 422 -33.59 -1.42 -4.36
CA ALA A 422 -34.29 -2.68 -4.63
C ALA A 422 -34.79 -3.42 -3.35
N ARG A 423 -34.76 -2.79 -2.16
CA ARG A 423 -35.05 -3.43 -0.86
C ARG A 423 -36.45 -4.06 -0.73
N GLU A 424 -37.38 -3.63 -1.55
CA GLU A 424 -38.72 -4.27 -1.61
C GLU A 424 -38.69 -5.65 -2.32
N ARG A 425 -37.61 -5.94 -3.07
CA ARG A 425 -37.38 -7.22 -3.72
C ARG A 425 -36.53 -8.13 -2.82
N VAL A 426 -36.72 -9.45 -2.94
CA VAL A 426 -35.93 -10.45 -2.20
C VAL A 426 -34.42 -10.28 -2.43
N THR A 427 -34.02 -10.09 -3.71
CA THR A 427 -32.60 -9.89 -4.06
C THR A 427 -31.98 -8.67 -3.38
N GLY A 428 -32.71 -7.54 -3.27
CA GLY A 428 -32.22 -6.35 -2.60
C GLY A 428 -32.03 -6.57 -1.10
N ARG A 429 -33.02 -7.21 -0.43
CA ARG A 429 -32.96 -7.50 1.00
C ARG A 429 -31.88 -8.51 1.33
N LEU A 430 -31.84 -9.65 0.62
CA LEU A 430 -30.82 -10.67 0.85
C LEU A 430 -29.43 -10.13 0.55
N GLY A 431 -29.28 -9.25 -0.47
CA GLY A 431 -28.02 -8.61 -0.75
C GLY A 431 -27.54 -7.70 0.38
N LEU A 432 -28.43 -6.86 0.93
CA LEU A 432 -28.11 -6.01 2.07
C LEU A 432 -27.79 -6.84 3.33
N ALA A 433 -28.58 -7.89 3.59
CA ALA A 433 -28.33 -8.80 4.71
C ALA A 433 -27.00 -9.54 4.57
N ALA A 434 -26.65 -10.00 3.36
CA ALA A 434 -25.39 -10.67 3.07
C ALA A 434 -24.20 -9.71 3.20
N MET A 435 -24.32 -8.46 2.73
CA MET A 435 -23.28 -7.45 2.94
C MET A 435 -23.01 -7.22 4.42
N VAL A 436 -24.08 -7.00 5.22
CA VAL A 436 -23.96 -6.71 6.65
C VAL A 436 -23.47 -7.93 7.43
N GLY A 437 -24.11 -9.07 7.25
CA GLY A 437 -23.78 -10.31 7.96
C GLY A 437 -22.41 -10.85 7.58
N GLY A 438 -22.07 -10.82 6.29
CA GLY A 438 -20.76 -11.23 5.79
C GLY A 438 -19.63 -10.34 6.32
N THR A 439 -19.84 -9.01 6.33
CA THR A 439 -18.88 -8.08 6.94
C THR A 439 -18.72 -8.31 8.43
N ALA A 440 -19.82 -8.53 9.17
CA ALA A 440 -19.75 -8.77 10.62
C ALA A 440 -18.98 -10.05 10.95
N PHE A 441 -19.26 -11.14 10.23
CA PHE A 441 -18.55 -12.40 10.39
C PHE A 441 -17.07 -12.26 10.04
N TRP A 442 -16.74 -11.63 8.90
CA TRP A 442 -15.36 -11.45 8.48
C TRP A 442 -14.58 -10.52 9.41
N SER A 443 -15.19 -9.41 9.85
CA SER A 443 -14.58 -8.54 10.85
C SER A 443 -14.33 -9.25 12.18
N TRP A 444 -15.22 -10.21 12.57
CA TRP A 444 -14.98 -11.05 13.74
C TRP A 444 -13.77 -11.96 13.54
N CYS A 445 -13.60 -12.56 12.34
CA CYS A 445 -12.41 -13.35 12.01
C CYS A 445 -11.13 -12.51 12.16
N LEU A 446 -11.09 -11.33 11.54
CA LEU A 446 -9.93 -10.44 11.60
C LEU A 446 -9.61 -9.95 13.01
N LEU A 447 -10.63 -9.56 13.79
CA LEU A 447 -10.45 -9.15 15.19
C LEU A 447 -10.06 -10.32 16.11
N ASN A 448 -10.22 -11.56 15.66
CA ASN A 448 -9.82 -12.73 16.39
C ASN A 448 -8.36 -13.14 16.14
N GLU A 449 -7.66 -12.48 15.19
CA GLU A 449 -6.22 -12.65 15.00
C GLU A 449 -5.43 -12.04 16.17
N ASP A 450 -5.93 -10.92 16.75
CA ASP A 450 -5.45 -10.39 18.03
C ASP A 450 -6.60 -10.31 19.05
N PRO A 451 -6.88 -11.39 19.76
CA PRO A 451 -7.99 -11.46 20.70
C PRO A 451 -7.78 -10.61 21.96
N THR A 452 -6.59 -10.09 22.19
CA THR A 452 -6.23 -9.26 23.37
C THR A 452 -6.58 -7.80 23.14
N TRP A 453 -6.52 -7.33 21.90
CA TRP A 453 -6.89 -5.97 21.55
C TRP A 453 -8.41 -5.80 21.50
N LEU A 454 -8.97 -4.98 22.38
CA LEU A 454 -10.40 -4.73 22.49
C LEU A 454 -11.25 -6.03 22.45
N PRO A 455 -11.08 -6.96 23.40
CA PRO A 455 -11.64 -8.33 23.33
C PRO A 455 -13.17 -8.38 23.21
N TRP A 456 -13.88 -7.34 23.64
CA TRP A 456 -15.32 -7.19 23.53
C TRP A 456 -15.78 -6.79 22.11
N LEU A 457 -14.93 -6.07 21.34
CA LEU A 457 -15.29 -5.47 20.06
C LEU A 457 -15.71 -6.52 19.02
N ARG A 458 -14.98 -7.64 18.93
CA ARG A 458 -15.28 -8.71 17.99
C ARG A 458 -16.69 -9.28 18.19
N TRP A 459 -17.13 -9.43 19.45
CA TRP A 459 -18.47 -9.93 19.77
C TRP A 459 -19.56 -8.90 19.52
N VAL A 460 -19.32 -7.62 19.81
CA VAL A 460 -20.25 -6.53 19.50
C VAL A 460 -20.46 -6.39 18.00
N VAL A 461 -19.40 -6.45 17.20
CA VAL A 461 -19.49 -6.40 15.73
C VAL A 461 -20.23 -7.61 15.18
N LEU A 462 -19.91 -8.82 15.64
CA LEU A 462 -20.58 -10.06 15.22
C LEU A 462 -22.05 -10.06 15.58
N ALA A 463 -22.37 -9.90 16.85
CA ALA A 463 -23.76 -9.95 17.34
C ALA A 463 -24.60 -8.82 16.75
N GLY A 464 -24.10 -7.58 16.80
CA GLY A 464 -24.79 -6.40 16.25
C GLY A 464 -25.03 -6.52 14.74
N GLY A 465 -24.04 -7.00 14.00
CA GLY A 465 -24.16 -7.22 12.55
C GLY A 465 -25.12 -8.34 12.18
N LEU A 466 -25.06 -9.49 12.87
CA LEU A 466 -25.97 -10.61 12.61
C LEU A 466 -27.42 -10.26 12.97
N LEU A 467 -27.65 -9.58 14.10
CA LEU A 467 -28.98 -9.09 14.47
C LEU A 467 -29.50 -8.07 13.44
N SER A 468 -28.64 -7.20 12.93
CA SER A 468 -28.97 -6.24 11.88
C SER A 468 -29.33 -6.97 10.56
N ALA A 469 -28.57 -7.98 10.17
CA ALA A 469 -28.86 -8.80 8.99
C ALA A 469 -30.18 -9.55 9.14
N ALA A 470 -30.47 -10.12 10.33
CA ALA A 470 -31.76 -10.74 10.64
C ALA A 470 -32.91 -9.74 10.54
N ALA A 471 -32.76 -8.52 11.09
CA ALA A 471 -33.76 -7.46 10.99
C ALA A 471 -34.06 -7.07 9.53
N ILE A 472 -33.05 -7.04 8.66
CA ILE A 472 -33.21 -6.79 7.22
C ILE A 472 -34.06 -7.92 6.57
N VAL A 473 -33.81 -9.18 6.92
CA VAL A 473 -34.53 -10.33 6.39
C VAL A 473 -35.98 -10.34 6.89
N VAL A 474 -36.19 -10.19 8.22
CA VAL A 474 -37.52 -10.20 8.85
C VAL A 474 -38.40 -9.04 8.36
N GLY A 475 -37.82 -7.92 7.96
CA GLY A 475 -38.54 -6.81 7.33
C GLY A 475 -39.23 -7.15 6.00
N SER A 476 -39.19 -8.42 5.57
CA SER A 476 -40.05 -8.95 4.48
C SER A 476 -41.53 -8.98 4.88
N VAL A 477 -41.84 -9.07 6.15
CA VAL A 477 -43.19 -9.03 6.68
C VAL A 477 -43.71 -7.57 6.59
N PRO A 478 -44.90 -7.33 6.02
CA PRO A 478 -45.40 -5.96 5.78
C PRO A 478 -45.46 -5.08 7.01
N THR A 479 -45.80 -5.66 8.17
CA THR A 479 -45.85 -4.98 9.48
C THR A 479 -44.47 -4.59 10.01
N LEU A 480 -43.41 -5.24 9.55
CA LEU A 480 -42.03 -5.06 10.02
C LEU A 480 -41.13 -4.33 9.01
N ARG A 481 -41.69 -3.65 8.01
CA ARG A 481 -40.90 -2.95 6.95
C ARG A 481 -39.91 -1.94 7.52
N LYS A 482 -40.19 -1.32 8.65
CA LYS A 482 -39.25 -0.39 9.33
C LYS A 482 -37.99 -1.11 9.82
N ALA A 483 -38.06 -2.42 10.09
CA ALA A 483 -36.91 -3.22 10.51
C ALA A 483 -35.80 -3.24 9.45
N VAL A 484 -36.14 -3.17 8.15
CA VAL A 484 -35.14 -3.08 7.08
C VAL A 484 -34.30 -1.81 7.24
N THR A 485 -34.95 -0.67 7.48
CA THR A 485 -34.23 0.62 7.63
C THR A 485 -33.35 0.60 8.89
N VAL A 486 -33.91 0.14 10.01
CA VAL A 486 -33.15 0.03 11.28
C VAL A 486 -32.00 -0.96 11.11
N GLY A 487 -32.24 -2.13 10.50
CA GLY A 487 -31.22 -3.13 10.25
C GLY A 487 -30.08 -2.63 9.34
N VAL A 488 -30.39 -1.86 8.29
CA VAL A 488 -29.36 -1.30 7.41
C VAL A 488 -28.56 -0.21 8.15
N LEU A 489 -29.19 0.68 8.90
CA LEU A 489 -28.49 1.72 9.67
C LEU A 489 -27.60 1.11 10.75
N ALA A 490 -28.14 0.20 11.56
CA ALA A 490 -27.40 -0.51 12.60
C ALA A 490 -26.30 -1.39 12.00
N GLY A 491 -26.61 -2.11 10.90
CA GLY A 491 -25.65 -2.96 10.21
C GLY A 491 -24.49 -2.17 9.56
N THR A 492 -24.77 -0.97 9.06
CA THR A 492 -23.73 -0.06 8.58
C THR A 492 -22.83 0.38 9.75
N LEU A 493 -23.42 0.72 10.89
CA LEU A 493 -22.68 1.11 12.09
C LEU A 493 -21.79 -0.05 12.56
N PHE A 494 -22.35 -1.21 12.86
CA PHE A 494 -21.58 -2.38 13.35
C PHE A 494 -20.57 -2.88 12.30
N GLY A 495 -20.94 -2.92 11.02
CA GLY A 495 -20.05 -3.36 9.94
C GLY A 495 -18.84 -2.45 9.71
N LEU A 496 -18.97 -1.15 9.99
CA LEU A 496 -17.86 -0.19 9.86
C LEU A 496 -17.07 -0.02 11.16
N THR A 497 -17.56 -0.50 12.30
CA THR A 497 -16.90 -0.29 13.60
C THR A 497 -15.54 -0.96 13.66
N GLY A 498 -15.41 -2.23 13.22
CA GLY A 498 -14.15 -2.97 13.26
C GLY A 498 -13.06 -2.30 12.43
N THR A 499 -13.33 -2.07 11.14
CA THR A 499 -12.39 -1.41 10.23
C THR A 499 -12.03 0.01 10.68
N THR A 500 -13.02 0.79 11.21
CA THR A 500 -12.76 2.15 11.69
C THR A 500 -11.90 2.14 12.95
N ALA A 501 -12.18 1.25 13.91
CA ALA A 501 -11.38 1.13 15.11
C ALA A 501 -9.93 0.75 14.78
N TYR A 502 -9.74 -0.18 13.85
CA TYR A 502 -8.41 -0.62 13.42
C TYR A 502 -7.66 0.46 12.64
N ALA A 503 -8.35 1.21 11.77
CA ALA A 503 -7.78 2.36 11.07
C ALA A 503 -7.38 3.48 12.05
N LEU A 504 -8.20 3.77 13.06
CA LEU A 504 -7.86 4.75 14.11
C LEU A 504 -6.67 4.28 14.94
N ALA A 505 -6.63 2.99 15.35
CA ALA A 505 -5.48 2.44 16.05
C ALA A 505 -4.19 2.61 15.22
N THR A 506 -4.26 2.35 13.91
CA THR A 506 -3.14 2.59 12.98
C THR A 506 -2.66 4.06 13.01
N THR A 507 -3.55 5.03 13.14
CA THR A 507 -3.13 6.46 13.16
C THR A 507 -2.53 6.92 14.49
N THR A 508 -2.64 6.13 15.55
CA THR A 508 -2.15 6.47 16.90
C THR A 508 -0.84 5.79 17.29
N VAL A 509 -0.25 5.04 16.36
CA VAL A 509 1.00 4.30 16.56
C VAL A 509 2.05 4.80 15.56
N ALA A 510 3.30 4.85 15.99
CA ALA A 510 4.43 5.14 15.11
C ALA A 510 4.69 3.97 14.16
N HIS A 511 4.87 4.27 12.89
CA HIS A 511 5.23 3.30 11.85
C HIS A 511 6.54 3.72 11.21
N SER A 512 7.46 2.76 11.03
CA SER A 512 8.79 3.02 10.44
C SER A 512 9.26 1.87 9.58
N GLY A 513 10.28 2.12 8.77
CA GLY A 513 10.93 1.12 7.93
C GLY A 513 10.25 0.92 6.58
N SER A 514 10.72 -0.08 5.84
CA SER A 514 10.29 -0.33 4.44
C SER A 514 9.02 -1.14 4.31
N ILE A 515 8.58 -1.80 5.38
CA ILE A 515 7.40 -2.69 5.40
C ILE A 515 6.57 -2.36 6.64
N PRO A 516 5.93 -1.18 6.69
CA PRO A 516 5.03 -0.85 7.78
C PRO A 516 3.77 -1.72 7.72
N SER A 517 3.19 -2.02 8.89
CA SER A 517 1.95 -2.77 9.05
C SER A 517 0.89 -1.94 9.75
N VAL A 518 -0.38 -2.26 9.54
CA VAL A 518 -1.54 -1.62 10.16
C VAL A 518 -1.80 -2.17 11.56
N GLY A 519 -2.56 -1.43 12.34
CA GLY A 519 -3.15 -1.86 13.61
C GLY A 519 -2.54 -1.22 14.85
N PRO A 520 -2.92 -1.69 16.03
CA PRO A 520 -2.39 -1.24 17.31
C PRO A 520 -0.91 -1.67 17.48
N ALA A 521 -0.21 -1.09 18.44
CA ALA A 521 1.16 -1.45 18.77
C ALA A 521 1.28 -2.96 19.04
N GLY A 522 2.21 -3.62 18.38
CA GLY A 522 2.49 -5.06 18.54
C GLY A 522 1.68 -5.99 17.65
N SER A 523 0.75 -5.49 16.83
CA SER A 523 -0.09 -6.31 15.94
C SER A 523 0.57 -6.70 14.60
N GLY A 524 1.80 -6.31 14.33
CA GLY A 524 2.49 -6.59 13.06
C GLY A 524 2.77 -8.07 12.86
N SER A 525 2.00 -8.75 12.02
CA SER A 525 2.37 -10.05 11.46
C SER A 525 3.32 -9.84 10.29
N GLY A 526 4.59 -10.21 10.44
CA GLY A 526 5.48 -10.38 9.30
C GLY A 526 6.57 -9.34 9.09
N GLY A 527 7.47 -9.31 9.97
CA GLY A 527 8.82 -8.77 9.84
C GLY A 527 9.57 -9.23 11.07
N THR A 528 10.54 -10.10 10.91
CA THR A 528 11.41 -10.58 11.99
C THR A 528 12.07 -9.40 12.68
N GLY A 529 11.42 -8.90 13.74
CA GLY A 529 11.91 -7.76 14.52
C GLY A 529 10.94 -7.36 15.61
N GLY A 530 10.53 -8.29 16.47
CA GLY A 530 9.76 -8.00 17.67
C GLY A 530 9.37 -9.31 18.34
N ALA A 531 10.27 -9.81 19.21
CA ALA A 531 9.99 -10.96 20.06
C ALA A 531 8.86 -10.62 21.04
N ALA A 532 7.61 -10.96 20.69
CA ALA A 532 6.57 -11.28 21.63
C ALA A 532 6.20 -12.73 21.38
N GLY A 533 6.68 -13.60 22.27
CA GLY A 533 6.51 -15.04 22.20
C GLY A 533 5.04 -15.41 22.18
N PHE A 534 4.68 -16.22 21.19
CA PHE A 534 3.44 -16.97 21.23
C PHE A 534 3.61 -18.20 22.15
N PRO A 535 2.68 -18.48 23.08
CA PRO A 535 2.56 -19.76 23.72
C PRO A 535 1.73 -20.64 22.82
N GLY A 536 2.35 -21.52 22.08
CA GLY A 536 1.56 -22.34 21.23
C GLY A 536 2.14 -23.65 20.86
N GLY A 537 1.60 -24.73 21.21
CA GLY A 537 1.61 -26.00 20.51
C GLY A 537 2.84 -26.88 20.73
N GLY A 538 2.73 -27.80 21.69
CA GLY A 538 3.70 -28.84 21.98
C GLY A 538 4.03 -29.73 20.78
N GLY A 539 5.31 -29.88 20.55
CA GLY A 539 5.90 -30.93 19.74
C GLY A 539 7.10 -31.47 20.48
N GLY A 540 7.01 -32.75 20.89
CA GLY A 540 7.93 -33.45 21.76
C GLY A 540 9.38 -33.36 21.34
N GLY A 541 10.23 -32.90 22.25
CA GLY A 541 11.66 -32.95 22.16
C GLY A 541 12.20 -34.01 23.13
N GLN A 542 12.94 -34.95 22.61
CA GLN A 542 13.65 -35.98 23.33
C GLN A 542 14.87 -35.40 24.08
N PRO A 543 15.21 -35.85 25.31
CA PRO A 543 16.37 -35.32 26.02
C PRO A 543 17.67 -36.07 25.64
N GLY A 544 18.64 -35.32 25.17
CA GLY A 544 20.00 -35.80 24.94
C GLY A 544 20.86 -35.60 26.14
N GLY A 545 21.56 -36.69 26.55
CA GLY A 545 22.37 -36.78 27.74
C GLY A 545 23.70 -36.04 27.68
N ALA A 546 24.14 -35.67 28.86
CA ALA A 546 25.44 -35.14 29.16
C ALA A 546 26.54 -36.23 29.11
N GLY A 547 27.72 -35.85 28.65
CA GLY A 547 28.91 -36.69 28.79
C GLY A 547 30.20 -35.88 28.53
N GLY A 548 31.05 -35.84 29.49
CA GLY A 548 32.27 -35.06 29.59
C GLY A 548 33.48 -35.69 28.88
N PRO A 549 34.70 -35.29 29.23
CA PRO A 549 35.78 -34.93 28.30
C PRO A 549 36.88 -36.04 28.20
N GLY A 550 37.71 -35.95 27.16
CA GLY A 550 39.04 -36.50 27.20
C GLY A 550 39.60 -37.19 25.96
N GLY A 551 40.77 -36.76 25.53
CA GLY A 551 41.74 -37.68 24.93
C GLY A 551 42.18 -37.37 23.50
N SER A 552 43.34 -36.73 23.40
CA SER A 552 44.26 -36.68 22.27
C SER A 552 44.72 -38.09 21.82
N THR A 553 44.93 -38.30 20.55
CA THR A 553 46.16 -38.87 19.98
C THR A 553 46.08 -38.94 18.44
N ASP A 554 47.01 -38.35 17.86
CA ASP A 554 47.99 -38.65 16.79
C ASP A 554 47.75 -39.86 15.87
N GLY A 555 48.00 -39.66 14.54
CA GLY A 555 48.35 -40.79 13.69
C GLY A 555 48.04 -40.69 12.21
N THR A 556 48.98 -40.05 11.44
CA THR A 556 49.56 -40.46 10.16
C THR A 556 48.73 -40.85 8.93
N GLN A 557 48.94 -40.05 7.88
CA GLN A 557 49.12 -40.36 6.43
C GLN A 557 48.81 -41.76 5.88
N THR A 558 48.13 -41.79 4.75
CA THR A 558 48.78 -42.29 3.49
C THR A 558 47.86 -42.02 2.27
N ASP A 559 48.55 -41.66 1.23
CA ASP A 559 48.32 -41.56 -0.20
C ASP A 559 47.45 -42.65 -0.88
N GLY A 560 46.85 -42.30 -2.02
CA GLY A 560 46.39 -43.27 -3.00
C GLY A 560 45.59 -42.69 -4.13
N SER A 561 46.28 -42.33 -5.18
CA SER A 561 45.81 -41.86 -6.49
C SER A 561 45.00 -42.90 -7.27
N GLN A 562 44.30 -42.38 -8.27
CA GLN A 562 44.10 -42.85 -9.66
C GLN A 562 42.69 -43.21 -10.12
N ASP A 563 42.28 -42.42 -11.06
CA ASP A 563 41.87 -42.63 -12.46
C ASP A 563 40.66 -43.52 -12.82
N GLY A 564 39.83 -42.93 -13.73
CA GLY A 564 39.37 -43.66 -14.89
C GLY A 564 37.90 -43.68 -15.22
N GLY A 565 37.52 -42.88 -16.19
CA GLY A 565 36.73 -43.37 -17.33
C GLY A 565 35.19 -43.40 -17.21
N GLY A 566 34.49 -42.54 -17.99
CA GLY A 566 33.15 -42.81 -18.49
C GLY A 566 33.15 -43.89 -19.59
N PRO A 567 32.12 -44.06 -20.44
CA PRO A 567 30.84 -43.38 -20.60
C PRO A 567 29.62 -44.32 -20.90
N GLY A 568 28.41 -43.75 -20.96
CA GLY A 568 27.41 -44.15 -21.94
C GLY A 568 26.36 -45.20 -21.58
N GLY A 569 25.12 -44.92 -21.93
CA GLY A 569 24.14 -45.95 -22.25
C GLY A 569 22.68 -45.63 -21.90
N GLN A 570 21.96 -45.34 -22.95
CA GLN A 570 20.50 -45.24 -23.09
C GLN A 570 19.74 -46.49 -22.65
N GLY A 571 18.43 -46.33 -22.34
CA GLY A 571 17.47 -47.42 -22.55
C GLY A 571 16.25 -47.38 -21.65
N THR A 572 15.20 -46.78 -22.16
CA THR A 572 13.81 -47.26 -22.39
C THR A 572 13.07 -48.09 -21.34
N GLN A 573 11.89 -47.53 -21.01
CA GLN A 573 10.52 -48.11 -20.97
C GLN A 573 10.25 -49.44 -20.22
N GLN A 574 9.26 -49.46 -19.39
CA GLN A 574 7.89 -49.98 -19.56
C GLN A 574 7.26 -50.51 -18.26
N ASP A 575 6.03 -50.08 -18.06
CA ASP A 575 4.81 -50.72 -17.53
C ASP A 575 4.84 -51.82 -16.46
N GLY A 576 3.82 -51.67 -15.58
CA GLY A 576 3.18 -52.89 -15.02
C GLY A 576 2.55 -52.72 -13.64
N THR A 577 1.30 -52.29 -13.63
CA THR A 577 0.10 -52.84 -12.91
C THR A 577 0.20 -53.49 -11.51
N ASP A 578 -0.69 -52.99 -10.66
CA ASP A 578 -1.70 -53.74 -9.89
C ASP A 578 -1.31 -54.49 -8.57
N GLY A 579 -2.18 -54.30 -7.54
CA GLY A 579 -2.30 -55.29 -6.49
C GLY A 579 -2.68 -54.78 -5.09
N SER A 580 -3.96 -54.64 -4.88
CA SER A 580 -4.73 -54.60 -3.64
C SER A 580 -4.24 -55.48 -2.46
N ARG A 581 -4.50 -55.08 -1.22
CA ARG A 581 -5.37 -55.71 -0.20
C ARG A 581 -4.98 -55.39 1.26
N GLN A 582 -5.98 -54.86 1.94
CA GLN A 582 -6.62 -55.30 3.23
C GLN A 582 -5.76 -55.47 4.50
N GLY A 583 -6.31 -54.82 5.54
CA GLY A 583 -5.96 -54.83 6.93
C GLY A 583 -6.11 -56.20 7.66
N PRO A 584 -6.15 -56.33 8.96
CA PRO A 584 -7.21 -55.83 9.86
C PRO A 584 -6.79 -55.41 11.31
N ASP A 585 -7.78 -54.81 12.00
CA ASP A 585 -8.12 -54.64 13.42
C ASP A 585 -7.37 -55.36 14.56
N SER A 586 -7.27 -54.60 15.68
CA SER A 586 -7.67 -54.93 17.07
C SER A 586 -6.97 -53.97 18.02
N GLY A 587 -7.55 -53.22 18.93
CA GLY A 587 -8.51 -53.57 19.98
C GLY A 587 -7.77 -53.55 21.32
N GLY A 588 -8.19 -52.67 22.29
CA GLY A 588 -7.77 -52.81 23.67
C GLY A 588 -7.69 -51.52 24.50
N GLN A 589 -8.76 -51.17 25.12
CA GLN A 589 -9.12 -50.76 26.50
C GLN A 589 -8.12 -50.05 27.42
N ALA A 590 -8.68 -49.00 28.04
CA ALA A 590 -8.22 -48.28 29.23
C ALA A 590 -8.28 -49.13 30.51
N PRO A 591 -7.65 -48.70 31.60
CA PRO A 591 -8.48 -48.23 32.71
C PRO A 591 -7.95 -47.02 33.53
N THR A 592 -8.93 -46.41 34.13
CA THR A 592 -9.06 -45.41 35.18
C THR A 592 -8.14 -45.56 36.42
N GLY A 593 -7.81 -44.42 37.05
CA GLY A 593 -7.27 -44.37 38.40
C GLY A 593 -7.17 -42.96 38.99
N SER A 594 -7.84 -42.78 40.07
CA SER A 594 -8.23 -41.62 40.87
C SER A 594 -7.10 -40.79 41.51
N ALA A 595 -7.47 -39.55 41.84
CA ALA A 595 -6.75 -38.61 42.73
C ALA A 595 -6.62 -39.07 44.19
N PRO A 596 -5.82 -38.41 45.05
CA PRO A 596 -6.42 -37.42 45.94
C PRO A 596 -5.60 -36.15 46.24
N ALA A 597 -6.28 -35.21 46.88
CA ALA A 597 -5.94 -33.90 47.35
C ALA A 597 -4.93 -33.86 48.50
N GLY A 598 -4.26 -32.70 48.65
CA GLY A 598 -3.50 -32.33 49.83
C GLY A 598 -3.21 -30.85 49.91
N THR A 599 -3.79 -30.21 50.86
CA THR A 599 -3.73 -28.81 51.34
C THR A 599 -2.37 -28.40 51.87
N GLY A 600 -2.07 -27.09 51.85
CA GLY A 600 -1.05 -26.49 52.71
C GLY A 600 -0.63 -25.06 52.39
N ASP A 601 -1.09 -24.16 53.23
CA ASP A 601 -0.80 -22.73 53.38
C ASP A 601 0.69 -22.33 53.48
N GLY A 602 0.98 -21.07 53.14
CA GLY A 602 2.21 -20.44 53.64
C GLY A 602 2.67 -19.21 52.87
N VAL A 603 2.19 -18.03 53.26
CA VAL A 603 2.86 -16.74 53.04
C VAL A 603 3.92 -16.57 54.15
N PRO A 604 5.10 -15.98 53.89
CA PRO A 604 5.37 -14.66 54.42
C PRO A 604 6.31 -13.71 53.61
N THR A 605 5.90 -12.46 53.58
CA THR A 605 6.59 -11.19 53.88
C THR A 605 8.07 -10.97 53.54
N MET A 606 8.27 -9.74 52.98
CA MET A 606 9.50 -8.97 52.80
C MET A 606 10.29 -8.73 54.10
N PRO A 607 11.58 -8.29 54.00
CA PRO A 607 11.99 -6.90 54.06
C PRO A 607 13.15 -6.58 53.09
N GLY A 608 13.47 -5.39 52.58
CA GLY A 608 13.46 -4.04 53.12
C GLY A 608 14.86 -3.44 53.08
N SER A 609 14.96 -2.22 52.49
CA SER A 609 15.92 -1.15 52.75
C SER A 609 17.28 -1.26 52.03
N SER A 610 17.88 -0.30 51.55
CA SER A 610 18.14 1.16 51.68
C SER A 610 19.28 1.46 50.73
N GLY A 611 19.53 2.55 50.12
CA GLY A 611 19.33 3.92 50.36
C GLY A 611 20.35 4.74 49.57
N SER A 612 19.93 5.89 49.23
CA SER A 612 20.64 7.18 49.11
C SER A 612 21.69 7.40 48.00
N GLY A 613 21.47 8.51 47.32
CA GLY A 613 22.48 9.43 46.91
C GLY A 613 22.08 10.38 45.79
N SER A 614 21.62 11.53 46.19
CA SER A 614 21.29 12.76 45.46
C SER A 614 22.37 13.24 44.47
N GLY A 615 21.94 13.88 43.39
CA GLY A 615 22.74 14.72 42.54
C GLY A 615 21.89 15.40 41.47
N SER A 616 21.29 16.55 41.82
CA SER A 616 20.67 17.47 40.85
C SER A 616 21.72 18.07 39.93
N ALA A 617 21.46 18.05 38.63
CA ALA A 617 21.94 19.06 37.71
C ALA A 617 20.92 19.18 36.56
N THR A 618 20.26 20.31 36.55
CA THR A 618 19.42 20.85 35.47
C THR A 618 20.25 21.11 34.24
N SER A 619 19.83 20.62 33.10
CA SER A 619 20.06 21.27 31.81
C SER A 619 18.92 20.90 30.87
N GLU A 620 18.24 21.97 30.40
CA GLU A 620 17.22 22.03 29.37
C GLU A 620 17.82 21.66 28.01
N ASP A 621 16.93 21.32 27.10
CA ASP A 621 17.10 20.98 25.68
C ASP A 621 17.41 19.50 25.38
N GLY A 622 16.34 18.69 25.41
CA GLY A 622 16.28 17.35 24.87
C GLY A 622 15.35 17.27 23.70
N ALA A 623 15.88 17.28 22.47
CA ALA A 623 15.15 16.76 21.31
C ALA A 623 14.79 15.29 21.57
N PRO A 624 13.60 14.80 21.12
CA PRO A 624 13.23 13.42 21.32
C PRO A 624 14.11 12.51 20.46
N THR A 625 15.02 11.79 21.11
CA THR A 625 15.74 10.67 20.51
C THR A 625 14.74 9.59 20.12
N GLY A 626 14.56 9.41 18.81
CA GLY A 626 13.74 8.37 18.21
C GLY A 626 14.18 7.00 18.71
N GLY A 627 13.23 6.25 19.26
CA GLY A 627 13.42 4.87 19.68
C GLY A 627 13.87 4.02 18.49
N GLY A 628 15.03 3.39 18.62
CA GLY A 628 15.59 2.47 17.65
C GLY A 628 14.68 1.28 17.41
N GLY A 629 14.01 1.24 16.25
CA GLY A 629 13.36 0.06 15.74
C GLY A 629 14.41 -0.98 15.35
N MET A 630 14.39 -2.14 15.99
CA MET A 630 15.18 -3.29 15.57
C MET A 630 14.72 -3.78 14.19
N GLY A 631 15.45 -3.42 13.16
CA GLY A 631 15.29 -3.96 11.81
C GLY A 631 16.66 -4.10 11.17
N GLY A 632 17.12 -5.34 11.02
CA GLY A 632 18.26 -5.84 10.25
C GLY A 632 19.48 -4.93 10.14
N GLY A 633 20.61 -5.31 10.72
CA GLY A 633 22.01 -4.88 10.51
C GLY A 633 22.28 -3.50 9.92
N GLY A 634 21.65 -2.43 10.42
CA GLY A 634 21.93 -1.06 10.02
C GLY A 634 23.09 -0.47 10.83
N VAL A 635 23.78 0.53 10.25
CA VAL A 635 24.77 1.34 10.93
C VAL A 635 24.10 2.05 12.11
N THR A 636 24.61 1.83 13.31
CA THR A 636 24.15 2.54 14.52
C THR A 636 24.80 3.92 14.52
N THR A 637 24.03 4.97 14.39
CA THR A 637 24.55 6.33 14.47
C THR A 637 24.85 6.72 15.91
N SER A 638 26.06 7.21 16.14
CA SER A 638 26.48 7.79 17.42
C SER A 638 26.81 9.27 17.20
N SER A 639 26.70 10.06 18.29
CA SER A 639 27.08 11.49 18.24
C SER A 639 28.53 11.71 17.78
N ALA A 640 29.42 10.76 18.04
CA ALA A 640 30.81 10.81 17.58
C ALA A 640 30.90 10.60 16.07
N LEU A 641 30.18 9.60 15.52
CA LEU A 641 30.15 9.32 14.10
C LEU A 641 29.47 10.48 13.33
N THR A 642 28.33 10.98 13.82
CA THR A 642 27.63 12.12 13.23
C THR A 642 28.54 13.35 13.13
N LYS A 643 29.27 13.69 14.20
CA LYS A 643 30.22 14.81 14.19
C LYS A 643 31.37 14.61 13.22
N LEU A 644 31.91 13.39 13.13
CA LEU A 644 32.99 13.05 12.21
C LEU A 644 32.55 13.25 10.76
N LEU A 645 31.40 12.69 10.38
CA LEU A 645 30.90 12.78 9.01
C LEU A 645 30.42 14.19 8.63
N ALA A 646 29.81 14.92 9.56
CA ALA A 646 29.39 16.30 9.35
C ALA A 646 30.58 17.29 9.19
N ALA A 647 31.77 16.92 9.64
CA ALA A 647 32.99 17.71 9.46
C ALA A 647 33.74 17.40 8.16
N SER A 648 33.29 16.47 7.34
CA SER A 648 33.91 16.10 6.09
C SER A 648 33.55 17.08 4.98
N ASP A 649 34.56 17.60 4.27
CA ASP A 649 34.39 18.46 3.10
C ASP A 649 34.34 17.68 1.77
N ALA A 650 34.42 16.34 1.82
CA ALA A 650 34.35 15.49 0.64
C ALA A 650 32.97 15.55 -0.02
N LYS A 651 32.92 15.29 -1.31
CA LYS A 651 31.66 15.24 -2.10
C LYS A 651 30.66 14.26 -1.49
N TRP A 652 31.14 13.10 -1.04
CA TRP A 652 30.43 12.18 -0.15
C TRP A 652 31.19 12.10 1.17
N SER A 653 30.55 12.49 2.26
CA SER A 653 31.14 12.42 3.58
C SER A 653 31.55 10.97 3.96
N ALA A 654 30.74 10.02 3.50
CA ALA A 654 31.02 8.58 3.67
C ALA A 654 30.46 7.76 2.51
N ALA A 655 30.98 6.54 2.39
CA ALA A 655 30.40 5.44 1.63
C ALA A 655 30.02 4.29 2.59
N VAL A 656 28.90 3.63 2.33
CA VAL A 656 28.40 2.52 3.14
C VAL A 656 27.64 1.53 2.26
N ASN A 657 27.66 0.26 2.62
CA ASN A 657 26.91 -0.75 1.88
C ASN A 657 25.40 -0.64 2.15
N GLY A 658 24.63 -0.50 1.06
CA GLY A 658 23.17 -0.50 1.05
C GLY A 658 22.52 0.85 1.34
N SER A 659 21.40 1.09 0.67
CA SER A 659 20.65 2.36 0.73
C SER A 659 20.02 2.66 2.09
N GLN A 660 19.67 1.65 2.88
CA GLN A 660 19.08 1.85 4.20
C GLN A 660 20.08 2.51 5.16
N SER A 661 21.33 1.98 5.19
CA SER A 661 22.40 2.51 6.02
C SER A 661 22.83 3.92 5.57
N ALA A 662 22.92 4.13 4.25
CA ALA A 662 23.23 5.44 3.69
C ALA A 662 22.17 6.48 4.06
N ALA A 663 20.90 6.15 3.86
CA ALA A 663 19.77 7.02 4.18
C ALA A 663 19.73 7.42 5.66
N GLN A 664 20.00 6.49 6.57
CA GLN A 664 20.05 6.80 8.00
C GLN A 664 21.19 7.79 8.32
N LEU A 665 22.40 7.52 7.77
CA LEU A 665 23.53 8.42 7.95
C LEU A 665 23.26 9.82 7.38
N GLU A 666 22.67 9.92 6.19
CA GLU A 666 22.30 11.20 5.58
C GLU A 666 21.34 12.02 6.43
N LEU A 667 20.28 11.38 6.94
CA LEU A 667 19.29 12.05 7.78
C LEU A 667 19.90 12.55 9.09
N ASP A 668 20.85 11.81 9.65
CA ASP A 668 21.46 12.14 10.94
C ASP A 668 22.63 13.14 10.82
N THR A 669 23.31 13.17 9.65
CA THR A 669 24.50 14.03 9.45
C THR A 669 24.23 15.26 8.59
N ASP A 670 23.13 15.28 7.85
CA ASP A 670 22.81 16.28 6.83
C ASP A 670 23.86 16.39 5.70
N THR A 671 24.59 15.31 5.42
CA THR A 671 25.64 15.23 4.39
C THR A 671 25.26 14.20 3.32
N ALA A 672 25.91 14.22 2.15
CA ALA A 672 25.72 13.19 1.13
C ALA A 672 26.50 11.93 1.53
N VAL A 673 25.85 10.76 1.45
CA VAL A 673 26.45 9.45 1.74
C VAL A 673 26.24 8.51 0.54
N MET A 674 27.32 7.91 0.06
CA MET A 674 27.29 7.00 -1.08
C MET A 674 26.71 5.64 -0.67
N ALA A 675 25.61 5.23 -1.29
CA ALA A 675 24.93 3.96 -1.05
C ALA A 675 25.46 2.86 -1.97
N ILE A 676 26.55 2.18 -1.60
CA ILE A 676 27.14 1.10 -2.41
C ILE A 676 26.16 -0.07 -2.52
N GLY A 677 25.87 -0.53 -3.74
CA GLY A 677 24.94 -1.63 -4.00
C GLY A 677 23.46 -1.23 -3.94
N GLY A 678 23.16 0.04 -3.72
CA GLY A 678 21.78 0.55 -3.76
C GLY A 678 20.80 -0.16 -2.84
N TRP A 679 19.55 -0.25 -3.29
CA TRP A 679 18.47 -0.96 -2.59
C TRP A 679 18.41 -2.46 -2.93
N SER A 680 18.69 -2.80 -4.20
CA SER A 680 18.43 -4.13 -4.80
C SER A 680 19.69 -4.92 -5.09
N SER A 681 20.79 -4.64 -4.41
CA SER A 681 22.13 -5.16 -4.73
C SER A 681 22.59 -4.72 -6.14
N ASP A 682 22.33 -3.47 -6.44
CA ASP A 682 22.70 -2.85 -7.72
C ASP A 682 24.22 -2.94 -7.94
N PRO A 683 24.71 -3.17 -9.19
CA PRO A 683 26.13 -3.32 -9.47
C PRO A 683 26.86 -1.96 -9.54
N ALA A 684 26.60 -1.08 -8.59
CA ALA A 684 27.16 0.29 -8.55
C ALA A 684 27.63 0.67 -7.13
N PRO A 685 28.80 1.36 -7.04
CA PRO A 685 29.75 1.61 -8.11
C PRO A 685 30.55 0.34 -8.46
N THR A 686 31.23 0.33 -9.58
CA THR A 686 32.32 -0.64 -9.80
C THR A 686 33.49 -0.35 -8.88
N LEU A 687 34.32 -1.33 -8.58
CA LEU A 687 35.50 -1.13 -7.74
C LEU A 687 36.45 -0.07 -8.36
N ALA A 688 36.60 -0.05 -9.68
CA ALA A 688 37.47 0.92 -10.37
C ALA A 688 36.94 2.37 -10.25
N GLU A 689 35.62 2.58 -10.37
CA GLU A 689 35.00 3.89 -10.14
C GLU A 689 35.21 4.35 -8.71
N PHE A 690 34.94 3.45 -7.74
CA PHE A 690 35.14 3.75 -6.33
C PHE A 690 36.59 4.18 -6.01
N GLN A 691 37.57 3.43 -6.51
CA GLN A 691 39.00 3.73 -6.38
C GLN A 691 39.35 5.10 -6.99
N ALA A 692 38.79 5.42 -8.16
CA ALA A 692 39.02 6.71 -8.81
C ALA A 692 38.47 7.87 -7.98
N TRP A 693 37.29 7.75 -7.37
CA TRP A 693 36.71 8.80 -6.52
C TRP A 693 37.47 8.94 -5.18
N VAL A 694 37.92 7.82 -4.61
CA VAL A 694 38.79 7.90 -3.42
C VAL A 694 40.11 8.58 -3.76
N ALA A 695 40.75 8.26 -4.88
CA ALA A 695 41.98 8.92 -5.33
C ALA A 695 41.79 10.42 -5.65
N ALA A 696 40.58 10.83 -6.06
CA ALA A 696 40.20 12.21 -6.27
C ALA A 696 39.88 12.97 -4.95
N GLY A 697 39.76 12.26 -3.81
CA GLY A 697 39.35 12.84 -2.53
C GLY A 697 37.83 13.11 -2.44
N ASP A 698 37.05 12.53 -3.34
CA ASP A 698 35.60 12.70 -3.39
C ASP A 698 34.86 11.95 -2.28
N VAL A 699 35.48 10.90 -1.67
CA VAL A 699 34.89 10.09 -0.61
C VAL A 699 35.75 10.21 0.66
N GLY A 700 35.14 10.73 1.74
CA GLY A 700 35.87 11.00 2.98
C GLY A 700 36.12 9.72 3.80
N TYR A 701 35.08 8.99 4.09
CA TYR A 701 35.15 7.80 4.96
C TYR A 701 34.44 6.61 4.32
N TYR A 702 34.86 5.40 4.75
CA TYR A 702 34.06 4.20 4.52
C TYR A 702 33.57 3.67 5.88
N VAL A 703 32.24 3.52 6.03
CA VAL A 703 31.64 2.99 7.25
C VAL A 703 31.25 1.54 7.01
N SER A 704 31.88 0.61 7.72
CA SER A 704 31.56 -0.80 7.64
C SER A 704 30.25 -1.08 8.35
N SER A 705 29.21 -1.45 7.61
CA SER A 705 28.05 -2.11 8.20
C SER A 705 28.49 -3.49 8.64
N GLY A 706 28.42 -3.82 9.94
CA GLY A 706 28.79 -5.13 10.44
C GLY A 706 28.13 -6.25 9.64
N SER A 707 28.62 -7.48 9.72
CA SER A 707 28.25 -8.65 8.90
C SER A 707 26.78 -9.10 8.95
N GLY A 708 25.86 -8.24 9.36
CA GLY A 708 24.41 -8.38 9.26
C GLY A 708 23.92 -7.78 7.96
N GLY A 709 23.84 -8.59 6.92
CA GLY A 709 23.34 -8.16 5.62
C GLY A 709 21.96 -7.52 5.73
N GLY A 710 21.86 -6.26 5.27
CA GLY A 710 20.57 -5.67 4.93
C GLY A 710 19.84 -6.58 3.94
N MET A 711 18.54 -6.41 3.78
CA MET A 711 17.65 -7.25 2.94
C MET A 711 18.04 -7.39 1.44
N GLY A 712 19.12 -6.75 0.98
CA GLY A 712 19.81 -7.04 -0.27
C GLY A 712 21.09 -7.80 0.07
N GLY A 713 21.18 -9.07 -0.28
CA GLY A 713 22.44 -9.84 -0.23
C GLY A 713 23.52 -9.01 -0.92
N GLY A 714 24.68 -8.78 -0.25
CA GLY A 714 25.73 -7.91 -0.76
C GLY A 714 26.04 -8.20 -2.23
N SER A 715 26.02 -7.19 -3.08
CA SER A 715 26.49 -7.36 -4.44
C SER A 715 27.94 -7.79 -4.40
N SER A 716 28.39 -8.57 -5.39
CA SER A 716 29.82 -8.94 -5.56
C SER A 716 30.71 -7.70 -5.54
N THR A 717 30.18 -6.57 -6.05
CA THR A 717 30.85 -5.27 -6.07
C THR A 717 30.98 -4.66 -4.66
N ALA A 718 29.96 -4.71 -3.83
CA ALA A 718 30.01 -4.18 -2.44
C ALA A 718 31.04 -4.97 -1.61
N SER A 719 31.07 -6.29 -1.79
CA SER A 719 32.07 -7.14 -1.12
C SER A 719 33.50 -6.83 -1.58
N ALA A 720 33.70 -6.66 -2.91
CA ALA A 720 35.00 -6.32 -3.47
C ALA A 720 35.51 -4.95 -2.96
N ILE A 721 34.63 -3.93 -2.86
CA ILE A 721 34.96 -2.63 -2.33
C ILE A 721 35.35 -2.74 -0.86
N GLN A 722 34.57 -3.46 -0.07
CA GLN A 722 34.85 -3.67 1.37
C GLN A 722 36.20 -4.34 1.59
N GLU A 723 36.49 -5.39 0.84
CA GLU A 723 37.78 -6.11 0.89
C GLU A 723 38.94 -5.20 0.50
N TRP A 724 38.78 -4.39 -0.57
CA TRP A 724 39.79 -3.45 -1.00
C TRP A 724 40.06 -2.36 0.05
N VAL A 725 39.02 -1.78 0.65
CA VAL A 725 39.16 -0.78 1.72
C VAL A 725 39.90 -1.38 2.91
N ALA A 726 39.48 -2.55 3.39
CA ALA A 726 40.12 -3.22 4.53
C ALA A 726 41.59 -3.55 4.28
N ALA A 727 42.00 -3.82 3.03
CA ALA A 727 43.38 -4.09 2.66
C ALA A 727 44.26 -2.84 2.64
N HIS A 728 43.70 -1.65 2.30
CA HIS A 728 44.50 -0.44 2.03
C HIS A 728 44.38 0.65 3.10
N TYR A 729 43.38 0.58 3.99
CA TYR A 729 43.12 1.62 4.99
C TYR A 729 43.08 1.03 6.42
N GLU A 730 43.44 1.83 7.43
CA GLU A 730 43.38 1.41 8.82
C GLU A 730 41.95 1.52 9.37
N ALA A 731 41.52 0.48 10.07
CA ALA A 731 40.24 0.43 10.76
C ALA A 731 40.28 1.21 12.06
N THR A 732 39.37 2.14 12.25
CA THR A 732 39.20 2.89 13.50
C THR A 732 37.78 2.67 14.01
N THR A 733 37.60 2.54 15.32
CA THR A 733 36.25 2.42 15.91
C THR A 733 35.76 3.79 16.36
N VAL A 734 34.65 4.24 15.77
CA VAL A 734 34.00 5.52 16.11
C VAL A 734 32.57 5.23 16.56
N GLY A 735 32.30 5.44 17.85
CA GLY A 735 30.96 5.22 18.40
C GLY A 735 30.43 3.79 18.26
N GLY A 736 31.32 2.80 18.24
CA GLY A 736 30.96 1.39 18.08
C GLY A 736 30.87 0.90 16.63
N GLN A 737 31.10 1.78 15.63
CA GLN A 737 31.16 1.44 14.21
C GLN A 737 32.62 1.40 13.74
N THR A 738 32.94 0.47 12.84
CA THR A 738 34.21 0.43 12.14
C THR A 738 34.22 1.43 10.99
N VAL A 739 35.14 2.38 11.03
CA VAL A 739 35.30 3.47 10.07
C VAL A 739 36.71 3.44 9.51
N TYR A 740 36.84 3.66 8.22
CA TYR A 740 38.12 3.81 7.52
C TYR A 740 38.21 5.24 6.99
N ASP A 741 39.29 5.95 7.33
CA ASP A 741 39.59 7.25 6.73
C ASP A 741 40.26 7.04 5.38
N LEU A 742 39.58 7.46 4.32
CA LEU A 742 40.03 7.23 2.95
C LEU A 742 41.04 8.29 2.46
N SER A 743 41.32 9.32 3.28
CA SER A 743 42.36 10.32 2.99
C SER A 743 43.76 9.85 3.37
N ALA A 744 43.86 8.85 4.25
CA ALA A 744 45.11 8.33 4.81
C ALA A 744 45.31 6.86 4.44
N SER A 745 46.05 6.58 3.36
CA SER A 745 46.43 5.19 3.03
C SER A 745 47.43 4.62 4.06
N LYS A 746 47.38 3.28 4.28
CA LYS A 746 48.32 2.52 5.12
C LYS A 746 49.76 2.72 4.68
#